data_2fc344b391ecb41d943a190b641a0740
#
_entry.id   2fc344b391ecb41d943a190b641a0740
#
_cell.length_a   1.000
_cell.length_b   1.000
_cell.length_c   1.000
_cell.angle_alpha   90.00
_cell.angle_beta   90.00
_cell.angle_gamma   90.00
#
_symmetry.space_group_name_H-M   'P 1'
#
loop_
_entity.id
_entity.type
_entity.pdbx_description
1 polymer ?
#
loop_
_entity_poly.entity_id
_entity_poly.type
_entity_poly.pdbx_seq_one_letter_code
_entity_poly.pdbx_strand_id
1 'polypeptide(L)'
;MSFLSFVYNLIIGPIVLIFETIFSTFYTSTYRVGASIVALSVAVNLLVLPLYRRADAMQEEERCRLEKLKPGVDHIKKVFKGDERFMMLQTYYRQNNYKPYYSLKGSLSLLLEIPFFIAAYNFLSNLYLLNGTPFKFIPDLGQPDGLLPFFGYHVNLMPILMTVINIVSGVIYTKGAPLKSKLQLYGMALIFLVLLYDSPSGLVVYWTLNNLFSLGKNIYYKLKKPMLTLGIVCFAIGCILMPYVIIKPMLTMKKQLFVIICLTPLFLILPGYLLKNKYGKRIRKESAAVISDRSNNVLFITCGVFLTVLTGVLIPSAIINASPGEFVNRLYFQNPLNYVAAAFSIAAGTFMIWMNIFYFLASQKVRRVFSLVASVLSVWAAVDYLFFGKNYGNMSSQLQYDNIINSASVDYLLNTAVLTALAVIVCMLWKKTPVFLRSVTFAMSAAVLIMSCLNVFSINKQIKQISTSLDTLSNTEGVEIPLDKSGKNVIVIMMDRAICEFFPYIIEEKPELKEQLAGFTYYPNTISYGSTTLLAAPGLFGGYEYTPESLNQRDDASLKQKHTEALKLMPVIFSDNGYDVTVCDPPFAGFSVFPDLNIYNDYPQINRYITKNLFSDGTDFQKTKELLNRNFFAYSIMRISPVLFHLGLYNNGMYYHMSQSSVQVPDGLYTAQGGTTSNTSEFIGTYNVLKKLPELTNVTDTGKNTFCMLSNDSTHDIIMLQEPAYEPSEKVDNTAYESEHGTRLSADGKEMNFTTRKQIKHYQCNVASMLRLGEWMDYLRENGLYDNTRIIIVSDHGKDLDFLFGDKITDGEDKIPSDDNRINFSDIMAYKPLLLVKDFGSDSTEPVTDHTFMTNADTPTLAFKGLIDNPVNPFTGNRICSDEKNDKKEFHIAGTNTWNPTDYSDSETDLKDLVWVGFTGNDTADIGSWRGIGTSLDELSH
;
A
#
# COMPACT_ATOMS: atom_id res chain seq x y z
N MET A 1 -3.88 14.09 -12.63
CA MET A 1 -5.23 13.54 -12.33
C MET A 1 -6.27 14.24 -13.17
N SER A 2 -7.20 13.49 -13.81
CA SER A 2 -8.28 14.11 -14.59
C SER A 2 -9.29 14.83 -13.69
N PHE A 3 -10.00 15.83 -14.24
CA PHE A 3 -11.06 16.51 -13.49
C PHE A 3 -12.16 15.54 -13.03
N LEU A 4 -12.49 14.57 -13.85
CA LEU A 4 -13.51 13.56 -13.51
C LEU A 4 -13.07 12.69 -12.33
N SER A 5 -11.82 12.23 -12.33
CA SER A 5 -11.22 11.47 -11.21
C SER A 5 -11.19 12.30 -9.93
N PHE A 6 -10.90 13.61 -10.04
CA PHE A 6 -10.94 14.51 -8.88
C PHE A 6 -12.34 14.60 -8.27
N VAL A 7 -13.35 14.82 -9.10
CA VAL A 7 -14.76 14.92 -8.65
C VAL A 7 -15.23 13.56 -8.09
N TYR A 8 -14.87 12.45 -8.72
CA TYR A 8 -15.16 11.11 -8.22
C TYR A 8 -14.56 10.89 -6.82
N ASN A 9 -13.27 11.14 -6.64
CA ASN A 9 -12.60 11.01 -5.35
C ASN A 9 -13.18 11.95 -4.29
N LEU A 10 -13.61 13.15 -4.69
CA LEU A 10 -14.20 14.14 -3.79
C LEU A 10 -15.58 13.71 -3.26
N ILE A 11 -16.41 13.10 -4.08
CA ILE A 11 -17.81 12.80 -3.75
C ILE A 11 -18.01 11.32 -3.41
N ILE A 12 -17.48 10.42 -4.24
CA ILE A 12 -17.73 8.98 -4.17
C ILE A 12 -16.66 8.28 -3.33
N GLY A 13 -15.38 8.67 -3.48
CA GLY A 13 -14.25 8.05 -2.80
C GLY A 13 -14.44 7.85 -1.30
N PRO A 14 -14.87 8.87 -0.51
CA PRO A 14 -15.11 8.69 0.93
C PRO A 14 -16.17 7.65 1.25
N ILE A 15 -17.20 7.52 0.41
CA ILE A 15 -18.28 6.56 0.63
C ILE A 15 -17.79 5.14 0.32
N VAL A 16 -17.00 4.97 -0.77
CA VAL A 16 -16.40 3.67 -1.11
C VAL A 16 -15.51 3.19 0.01
N LEU A 17 -14.65 4.05 0.58
CA LEU A 17 -13.81 3.69 1.73
C LEU A 17 -14.63 3.23 2.96
N ILE A 18 -15.76 3.88 3.22
CA ILE A 18 -16.68 3.46 4.29
C ILE A 18 -17.24 2.06 3.98
N PHE A 19 -17.64 1.80 2.73
CA PHE A 19 -18.18 0.51 2.30
C PHE A 19 -17.13 -0.59 2.43
N GLU A 20 -15.91 -0.35 1.94
CA GLU A 20 -14.78 -1.27 2.09
C GLU A 20 -14.50 -1.59 3.55
N THR A 21 -14.41 -0.57 4.40
CA THR A 21 -14.13 -0.75 5.83
C THR A 21 -15.21 -1.58 6.52
N ILE A 22 -16.49 -1.26 6.29
CA ILE A 22 -17.61 -2.00 6.89
C ILE A 22 -17.62 -3.44 6.39
N PHE A 23 -17.55 -3.65 5.06
CA PHE A 23 -17.58 -4.98 4.47
C PHE A 23 -16.42 -5.84 4.95
N SER A 24 -15.19 -5.30 4.88
CA SER A 24 -13.97 -6.00 5.29
C SER A 24 -14.01 -6.37 6.77
N THR A 25 -14.43 -5.46 7.67
CA THR A 25 -14.55 -5.73 9.11
C THR A 25 -15.48 -6.91 9.38
N PHE A 26 -16.63 -6.98 8.71
CA PHE A 26 -17.55 -8.10 8.88
C PHE A 26 -17.07 -9.38 8.19
N TYR A 27 -16.44 -9.26 7.04
CA TYR A 27 -15.88 -10.40 6.32
C TYR A 27 -14.76 -11.07 7.11
N THR A 28 -13.80 -10.31 7.61
CA THR A 28 -12.70 -10.84 8.43
C THR A 28 -13.17 -11.47 9.74
N SER A 29 -14.31 -11.00 10.25
CA SER A 29 -14.90 -11.57 11.47
C SER A 29 -15.69 -12.85 11.20
N THR A 30 -16.35 -13.00 10.04
CA THR A 30 -17.30 -14.08 9.77
C THR A 30 -16.84 -15.03 8.67
N TYR A 31 -15.93 -14.61 7.80
CA TYR A 31 -15.55 -15.29 6.54
C TYR A 31 -16.73 -15.66 5.64
N ARG A 32 -17.83 -14.88 5.70
CA ARG A 32 -19.05 -15.12 4.94
C ARG A 32 -19.44 -13.88 4.15
N VAL A 33 -19.22 -13.93 2.84
CA VAL A 33 -19.48 -12.82 1.91
C VAL A 33 -20.92 -12.34 1.97
N GLY A 34 -21.89 -13.25 1.87
CA GLY A 34 -23.31 -12.88 1.92
C GLY A 34 -23.74 -12.23 3.26
N ALA A 35 -23.17 -12.69 4.39
CA ALA A 35 -23.40 -12.05 5.69
C ALA A 35 -22.82 -10.64 5.74
N SER A 36 -21.65 -10.43 5.13
CA SER A 36 -21.01 -9.12 5.06
C SER A 36 -21.80 -8.13 4.20
N ILE A 37 -22.44 -8.59 3.11
CA ILE A 37 -23.38 -7.77 2.32
C ILE A 37 -24.58 -7.35 3.15
N VAL A 38 -25.15 -8.26 3.93
CA VAL A 38 -26.27 -7.93 4.85
C VAL A 38 -25.83 -6.89 5.87
N ALA A 39 -24.70 -7.10 6.52
CA ALA A 39 -24.14 -6.17 7.49
C ALA A 39 -23.82 -4.80 6.88
N LEU A 40 -23.25 -4.77 5.67
CA LEU A 40 -23.00 -3.55 4.93
C LEU A 40 -24.28 -2.77 4.67
N SER A 41 -25.33 -3.44 4.15
CA SER A 41 -26.63 -2.79 3.91
C SER A 41 -27.22 -2.19 5.18
N VAL A 42 -27.23 -2.94 6.28
CA VAL A 42 -27.77 -2.47 7.56
C VAL A 42 -26.95 -1.29 8.10
N ALA A 43 -25.63 -1.41 8.13
CA ALA A 43 -24.74 -0.37 8.66
C ALA A 43 -24.85 0.94 7.87
N VAL A 44 -24.83 0.87 6.52
CA VAL A 44 -24.97 2.05 5.66
C VAL A 44 -26.33 2.71 5.83
N ASN A 45 -27.41 1.94 5.87
CA ASN A 45 -28.75 2.48 6.08
C ASN A 45 -28.89 3.16 7.44
N LEU A 46 -28.29 2.60 8.51
CA LEU A 46 -28.26 3.23 9.83
C LEU A 46 -27.43 4.52 9.84
N LEU A 47 -26.29 4.52 9.18
CA LEU A 47 -25.41 5.69 9.04
C LEU A 47 -26.13 6.85 8.34
N VAL A 48 -26.84 6.56 7.26
CA VAL A 48 -27.47 7.57 6.41
C VAL A 48 -28.89 7.96 6.89
N LEU A 49 -29.50 7.17 7.76
CA LEU A 49 -30.87 7.38 8.28
C LEU A 49 -31.12 8.80 8.83
N PRO A 50 -30.24 9.42 9.64
CA PRO A 50 -30.43 10.81 10.10
C PRO A 50 -30.47 11.82 8.98
N LEU A 51 -29.66 11.59 7.92
CA LEU A 51 -29.58 12.44 6.73
C LEU A 51 -30.88 12.37 5.94
N TYR A 52 -31.34 11.16 5.62
CA TYR A 52 -32.60 10.95 4.89
C TYR A 52 -33.79 11.50 5.66
N ARG A 53 -33.86 11.27 6.97
CA ARG A 53 -34.93 11.80 7.79
C ARG A 53 -35.03 13.33 7.72
N ARG A 54 -33.90 14.01 7.67
CA ARG A 54 -33.88 15.48 7.57
C ARG A 54 -34.24 15.94 6.15
N ALA A 55 -33.74 15.25 5.13
CA ALA A 55 -34.08 15.51 3.74
C ALA A 55 -35.58 15.33 3.49
N ASP A 56 -36.17 14.23 3.97
CA ASP A 56 -37.61 13.94 3.89
C ASP A 56 -38.42 15.04 4.59
N ALA A 57 -37.99 15.53 5.76
CA ALA A 57 -38.66 16.61 6.48
C ALA A 57 -38.62 17.93 5.69
N MET A 58 -37.47 18.27 5.06
CA MET A 58 -37.32 19.46 4.20
C MET A 58 -38.16 19.35 2.94
N GLN A 59 -38.27 18.18 2.35
CA GLN A 59 -39.12 17.90 1.20
C GLN A 59 -40.59 18.09 1.55
N GLU A 60 -41.02 17.59 2.71
CA GLU A 60 -42.40 17.75 3.18
C GLU A 60 -42.75 19.20 3.47
N GLU A 61 -41.84 19.95 4.12
CA GLU A 61 -42.00 21.41 4.31
C GLU A 61 -42.19 22.15 2.99
N GLU A 62 -41.41 21.79 1.96
CA GLU A 62 -41.49 22.40 0.64
C GLU A 62 -42.80 22.03 -0.08
N ARG A 63 -43.22 20.76 0.05
CA ARG A 63 -44.51 20.31 -0.51
C ARG A 63 -45.65 21.08 0.08
N CYS A 64 -45.71 21.22 1.40
CA CYS A 64 -46.71 22.02 2.07
C CYS A 64 -46.72 23.50 1.65
N ARG A 65 -45.56 24.11 1.39
CA ARG A 65 -45.45 25.47 0.86
C ARG A 65 -46.01 25.59 -0.56
N LEU A 66 -45.62 24.64 -1.44
CA LEU A 66 -46.13 24.61 -2.81
C LEU A 66 -47.63 24.38 -2.87
N GLU A 67 -48.19 23.49 -2.03
CA GLU A 67 -49.64 23.28 -1.93
C GLU A 67 -50.39 24.57 -1.52
N LYS A 68 -49.83 25.37 -0.62
CA LYS A 68 -50.40 26.63 -0.21
C LYS A 68 -50.36 27.70 -1.35
N LEU A 69 -49.32 27.67 -2.15
CA LEU A 69 -49.17 28.62 -3.29
C LEU A 69 -49.93 28.19 -4.52
N LYS A 70 -50.28 26.89 -4.62
CA LYS A 70 -50.93 26.32 -5.80
C LYS A 70 -52.19 27.03 -6.30
N PRO A 71 -53.17 27.42 -5.46
CA PRO A 71 -54.35 28.10 -5.91
C PRO A 71 -54.04 29.40 -6.66
N GLY A 72 -53.15 30.25 -6.12
CA GLY A 72 -52.73 31.48 -6.77
C GLY A 72 -51.90 31.26 -8.06
N VAL A 73 -51.01 30.27 -8.04
CA VAL A 73 -50.25 29.88 -9.24
C VAL A 73 -51.18 29.38 -10.34
N ASP A 74 -52.16 28.54 -10.03
CA ASP A 74 -53.11 27.99 -11.01
C ASP A 74 -54.03 29.09 -11.56
N HIS A 75 -54.42 30.07 -10.71
CA HIS A 75 -55.22 31.24 -11.15
C HIS A 75 -54.39 32.09 -12.15
N ILE A 76 -53.16 32.46 -11.80
CA ILE A 76 -52.27 33.22 -12.69
C ILE A 76 -52.03 32.48 -14.01
N LYS A 77 -51.81 31.21 -13.99
CA LYS A 77 -51.63 30.41 -15.21
C LYS A 77 -52.85 30.34 -16.11
N LYS A 78 -54.06 30.45 -15.56
CA LYS A 78 -55.32 30.44 -16.32
C LYS A 78 -55.59 31.82 -16.94
N VAL A 79 -55.27 32.90 -16.23
CA VAL A 79 -55.62 34.26 -16.61
C VAL A 79 -54.59 34.89 -17.54
N PHE A 80 -53.30 34.70 -17.24
CA PHE A 80 -52.23 35.37 -17.98
C PHE A 80 -51.52 34.43 -18.96
N LYS A 81 -50.99 35.02 -20.07
CA LYS A 81 -50.24 34.27 -21.10
C LYS A 81 -48.88 34.96 -21.38
N GLY A 82 -47.93 34.24 -21.96
CA GLY A 82 -46.61 34.79 -22.37
C GLY A 82 -45.84 35.42 -21.24
N ASP A 83 -45.25 36.61 -21.50
CA ASP A 83 -44.35 37.30 -20.56
C ASP A 83 -45.11 37.83 -19.35
N GLU A 84 -46.36 38.27 -19.50
CA GLU A 84 -47.20 38.67 -18.40
C GLU A 84 -47.36 37.55 -17.36
N ARG A 85 -47.63 36.34 -17.83
CA ARG A 85 -47.70 35.18 -16.92
C ARG A 85 -46.41 34.98 -16.17
N PHE A 86 -45.28 35.14 -16.85
CA PHE A 86 -43.96 34.96 -16.20
C PHE A 86 -43.73 36.05 -15.11
N MET A 87 -43.99 37.30 -15.45
CA MET A 87 -43.86 38.44 -14.53
C MET A 87 -44.79 38.32 -13.32
N MET A 88 -46.04 37.93 -13.56
CA MET A 88 -47.02 37.77 -12.46
C MET A 88 -46.66 36.58 -11.55
N LEU A 89 -46.18 35.46 -12.12
CA LEU A 89 -45.68 34.33 -11.30
C LEU A 89 -44.47 34.73 -10.48
N GLN A 90 -43.52 35.47 -11.07
CA GLN A 90 -42.33 35.90 -10.36
C GLN A 90 -42.68 36.88 -9.23
N THR A 91 -43.61 37.82 -9.48
CA THR A 91 -44.10 38.74 -8.48
C THR A 91 -44.83 38.04 -7.33
N TYR A 92 -45.70 37.04 -7.67
CA TYR A 92 -46.45 36.26 -6.69
C TYR A 92 -45.50 35.43 -5.81
N TYR A 93 -44.49 34.80 -6.38
CA TYR A 93 -43.47 34.07 -5.64
C TYR A 93 -42.68 35.03 -4.74
N ARG A 94 -42.31 36.23 -5.23
CA ARG A 94 -41.57 37.22 -4.44
C ARG A 94 -42.40 37.75 -3.27
N GLN A 95 -43.67 38.01 -3.46
CA GLN A 95 -44.60 38.44 -2.41
C GLN A 95 -44.78 37.39 -1.31
N ASN A 96 -44.75 36.10 -1.69
CA ASN A 96 -44.84 34.98 -0.74
C ASN A 96 -43.48 34.48 -0.22
N ASN A 97 -42.41 35.28 -0.41
CA ASN A 97 -41.03 34.89 -0.02
C ASN A 97 -40.62 33.49 -0.55
N TYR A 98 -41.12 33.15 -1.73
CA TYR A 98 -40.79 31.89 -2.38
C TYR A 98 -39.78 32.11 -3.52
N LYS A 99 -38.66 31.39 -3.46
CA LYS A 99 -37.65 31.40 -4.52
C LYS A 99 -37.75 30.14 -5.35
N PRO A 100 -37.77 30.21 -6.72
CA PRO A 100 -37.95 29.03 -7.58
C PRO A 100 -36.94 27.88 -7.33
N TYR A 101 -35.70 28.21 -6.89
CA TYR A 101 -34.71 27.19 -6.59
C TYR A 101 -35.03 26.37 -5.32
N TYR A 102 -36.03 26.79 -4.50
CA TYR A 102 -36.50 25.96 -3.37
C TYR A 102 -37.14 24.66 -3.82
N SER A 103 -37.60 24.56 -5.08
CA SER A 103 -38.06 23.31 -5.65
C SER A 103 -36.97 22.21 -5.68
N LEU A 104 -35.67 22.59 -5.70
CA LEU A 104 -34.55 21.66 -5.59
C LEU A 104 -34.51 20.96 -4.21
N LYS A 105 -35.07 21.58 -3.17
CA LYS A 105 -35.20 20.94 -1.86
C LYS A 105 -36.12 19.73 -1.91
N GLY A 106 -37.08 19.72 -2.86
CA GLY A 106 -37.95 18.60 -3.10
C GLY A 106 -37.24 17.37 -3.67
N SER A 107 -36.06 17.54 -4.28
CA SER A 107 -35.23 16.44 -4.82
C SER A 107 -34.00 16.13 -3.96
N LEU A 108 -33.86 16.76 -2.79
CA LEU A 108 -32.67 16.63 -1.94
C LEU A 108 -32.42 15.19 -1.50
N SER A 109 -33.48 14.44 -1.17
CA SER A 109 -33.37 13.02 -0.79
C SER A 109 -32.75 12.20 -1.92
N LEU A 110 -33.24 12.36 -3.15
CA LEU A 110 -32.76 11.69 -4.33
C LEU A 110 -31.31 12.08 -4.66
N LEU A 111 -30.99 13.38 -4.58
CA LEU A 111 -29.62 13.87 -4.82
C LEU A 111 -28.61 13.29 -3.83
N LEU A 112 -29.03 13.01 -2.59
CA LEU A 112 -28.19 12.36 -1.58
C LEU A 112 -28.06 10.85 -1.78
N GLU A 113 -29.04 10.20 -2.42
CA GLU A 113 -29.01 8.75 -2.70
C GLU A 113 -28.06 8.38 -3.84
N ILE A 114 -27.93 9.26 -4.86
CA ILE A 114 -27.10 8.99 -6.06
C ILE A 114 -25.63 8.67 -5.72
N PRO A 115 -24.90 9.43 -4.88
CA PRO A 115 -23.53 9.09 -4.51
C PRO A 115 -23.40 7.73 -3.83
N PHE A 116 -24.33 7.39 -2.95
CA PHE A 116 -24.34 6.06 -2.30
C PHE A 116 -24.65 4.94 -3.29
N PHE A 117 -25.51 5.21 -4.26
CA PHE A 117 -25.78 4.26 -5.35
C PHE A 117 -24.52 4.00 -6.16
N ILE A 118 -23.85 5.04 -6.63
CA ILE A 118 -22.63 4.92 -7.45
C ILE A 118 -21.53 4.20 -6.64
N ALA A 119 -21.37 4.53 -5.36
CA ALA A 119 -20.39 3.89 -4.50
C ALA A 119 -20.68 2.38 -4.30
N ALA A 120 -21.94 2.01 -4.04
CA ALA A 120 -22.34 0.61 -3.89
C ALA A 120 -22.16 -0.17 -5.19
N TYR A 121 -22.55 0.43 -6.32
CA TYR A 121 -22.39 -0.16 -7.64
C TYR A 121 -20.91 -0.42 -7.93
N ASN A 122 -20.07 0.61 -7.80
CA ASN A 122 -18.63 0.50 -8.05
C ASN A 122 -17.99 -0.54 -7.13
N PHE A 123 -18.24 -0.48 -5.82
CA PHE A 123 -17.64 -1.40 -4.86
C PHE A 123 -18.07 -2.86 -5.08
N LEU A 124 -19.38 -3.13 -5.15
CA LEU A 124 -19.88 -4.51 -5.24
C LEU A 124 -19.74 -5.14 -6.63
N SER A 125 -19.80 -4.36 -7.72
CA SER A 125 -19.59 -4.91 -9.07
C SER A 125 -18.14 -5.32 -9.31
N ASN A 126 -17.18 -4.69 -8.63
CA ASN A 126 -15.77 -4.99 -8.76
C ASN A 126 -15.24 -5.87 -7.62
N LEU A 127 -16.11 -6.33 -6.72
CA LEU A 127 -15.70 -7.13 -5.56
C LEU A 127 -15.49 -8.59 -5.98
N TYR A 128 -14.25 -8.95 -6.16
CA TYR A 128 -13.79 -10.29 -6.52
C TYR A 128 -14.39 -11.42 -5.67
N LEU A 129 -14.54 -11.20 -4.35
CA LEU A 129 -15.05 -12.21 -3.42
C LEU A 129 -16.47 -12.69 -3.71
N LEU A 130 -17.18 -12.01 -4.60
CA LEU A 130 -18.52 -12.46 -5.02
C LEU A 130 -18.44 -13.65 -5.99
N ASN A 131 -17.38 -13.74 -6.80
CA ASN A 131 -17.26 -14.75 -7.84
C ASN A 131 -17.17 -16.16 -7.26
N GLY A 132 -18.03 -17.06 -7.74
CA GLY A 132 -18.11 -18.44 -7.28
C GLY A 132 -18.63 -18.62 -5.85
N THR A 133 -19.10 -17.53 -5.20
CA THR A 133 -19.57 -17.59 -3.81
C THR A 133 -21.07 -17.78 -3.74
N PRO A 134 -21.59 -18.93 -3.23
CA PRO A 134 -23.02 -19.14 -3.09
C PRO A 134 -23.61 -18.41 -1.88
N PHE A 135 -24.87 -17.97 -1.98
CA PHE A 135 -25.61 -17.38 -0.87
C PHE A 135 -27.07 -17.82 -0.88
N LYS A 136 -27.45 -18.65 0.07
CA LYS A 136 -28.80 -19.22 0.20
C LYS A 136 -29.19 -20.00 -1.08
N PHE A 137 -30.14 -19.46 -1.86
CA PHE A 137 -30.62 -20.04 -3.12
C PHE A 137 -29.93 -19.45 -4.37
N ILE A 138 -29.02 -18.50 -4.18
CA ILE A 138 -28.21 -17.90 -5.26
C ILE A 138 -26.92 -18.72 -5.39
N PRO A 139 -26.66 -19.33 -6.55
CA PRO A 139 -25.48 -20.18 -6.73
C PRO A 139 -24.16 -19.39 -6.79
N ASP A 140 -24.20 -18.18 -7.34
CA ASP A 140 -23.03 -17.31 -7.48
C ASP A 140 -23.44 -15.84 -7.30
N LEU A 141 -22.81 -15.20 -6.30
CA LEU A 141 -23.04 -13.76 -6.03
C LEU A 141 -22.37 -12.85 -7.06
N GLY A 142 -21.36 -13.34 -7.79
CA GLY A 142 -20.63 -12.58 -8.80
C GLY A 142 -21.29 -12.54 -10.16
N GLN A 143 -22.30 -13.38 -10.38
CA GLN A 143 -23.05 -13.48 -11.64
C GLN A 143 -24.52 -13.08 -11.47
N PRO A 144 -25.26 -12.74 -12.55
CA PRO A 144 -26.71 -12.64 -12.54
C PRO A 144 -27.35 -13.94 -12.03
N ASP A 145 -28.44 -13.84 -11.30
CA ASP A 145 -28.99 -14.97 -10.54
C ASP A 145 -29.61 -16.10 -11.38
N GLY A 146 -30.15 -15.82 -12.55
CA GLY A 146 -30.72 -16.81 -13.52
C GLY A 146 -31.66 -17.86 -12.90
N LEU A 147 -32.37 -17.54 -11.79
CA LEU A 147 -33.06 -18.51 -10.94
C LEU A 147 -34.32 -19.12 -11.56
N LEU A 148 -34.94 -18.49 -12.55
CA LEU A 148 -36.15 -18.99 -13.18
C LEU A 148 -35.86 -19.48 -14.61
N PRO A 149 -35.90 -20.77 -14.87
CA PRO A 149 -35.91 -21.28 -16.26
C PRO A 149 -37.26 -20.98 -16.93
N PHE A 150 -37.24 -20.24 -18.02
CA PHE A 150 -38.43 -19.88 -18.78
C PHE A 150 -38.19 -20.03 -20.30
N PHE A 151 -38.80 -21.00 -20.95
CA PHE A 151 -38.66 -21.29 -22.39
C PHE A 151 -37.20 -21.38 -22.90
N GLY A 152 -36.31 -22.00 -22.12
CA GLY A 152 -34.88 -22.12 -22.48
C GLY A 152 -34.01 -20.91 -22.15
N TYR A 153 -34.58 -19.84 -21.59
CA TYR A 153 -33.88 -18.67 -21.08
C TYR A 153 -33.85 -18.70 -19.56
N HIS A 154 -32.81 -18.16 -18.98
CA HIS A 154 -32.70 -17.96 -17.53
C HIS A 154 -33.12 -16.54 -17.19
N VAL A 155 -34.21 -16.38 -16.43
CA VAL A 155 -34.69 -15.07 -15.96
C VAL A 155 -34.12 -14.73 -14.60
N ASN A 156 -33.62 -13.52 -14.47
CA ASN A 156 -33.04 -12.98 -13.20
C ASN A 156 -34.18 -12.59 -12.26
N LEU A 157 -34.43 -13.41 -11.23
CA LEU A 157 -35.54 -13.24 -10.28
C LEU A 157 -35.30 -12.13 -9.28
N MET A 158 -34.05 -11.99 -8.79
CA MET A 158 -33.70 -11.03 -7.72
C MET A 158 -33.96 -9.58 -8.10
N PRO A 159 -33.61 -9.07 -9.31
CA PRO A 159 -33.96 -7.71 -9.73
C PRO A 159 -35.47 -7.47 -9.79
N ILE A 160 -36.26 -8.48 -10.18
CA ILE A 160 -37.73 -8.41 -10.22
C ILE A 160 -38.26 -8.30 -8.78
N LEU A 161 -37.80 -9.17 -7.86
CA LEU A 161 -38.18 -9.13 -6.45
C LEU A 161 -37.83 -7.81 -5.79
N MET A 162 -36.63 -7.30 -6.05
CA MET A 162 -36.17 -5.97 -5.60
C MET A 162 -37.14 -4.88 -6.05
N THR A 163 -37.56 -4.91 -7.33
CA THR A 163 -38.47 -3.91 -7.92
C THR A 163 -39.86 -4.01 -7.31
N VAL A 164 -40.40 -5.22 -7.09
CA VAL A 164 -41.68 -5.42 -6.42
C VAL A 164 -41.66 -4.86 -5.01
N ILE A 165 -40.64 -5.14 -4.21
CA ILE A 165 -40.46 -4.58 -2.85
C ILE A 165 -40.41 -3.05 -2.91
N ASN A 166 -39.70 -2.47 -3.89
CA ASN A 166 -39.60 -1.02 -4.07
C ASN A 166 -40.96 -0.41 -4.41
N ILE A 167 -41.73 -1.02 -5.32
CA ILE A 167 -43.09 -0.58 -5.68
C ILE A 167 -44.02 -0.64 -4.44
N VAL A 168 -44.00 -1.74 -3.68
CA VAL A 168 -44.79 -1.88 -2.45
C VAL A 168 -44.43 -0.80 -1.41
N SER A 169 -43.14 -0.57 -1.21
CA SER A 169 -42.65 0.50 -0.35
C SER A 169 -43.13 1.87 -0.84
N GLY A 170 -43.11 2.09 -2.15
CA GLY A 170 -43.55 3.31 -2.79
C GLY A 170 -45.06 3.55 -2.65
N VAL A 171 -45.90 2.53 -2.81
CA VAL A 171 -47.34 2.60 -2.58
C VAL A 171 -47.64 3.04 -1.14
N ILE A 172 -46.95 2.45 -0.16
CA ILE A 172 -47.11 2.81 1.24
C ILE A 172 -46.71 4.28 1.47
N TYR A 173 -45.58 4.70 0.89
CA TYR A 173 -45.02 6.06 1.06
C TYR A 173 -45.89 7.13 0.37
N THR A 174 -46.36 6.88 -0.85
CA THR A 174 -47.09 7.85 -1.67
C THR A 174 -48.61 7.83 -1.48
N LYS A 175 -49.10 7.18 -0.42
CA LYS A 175 -50.54 7.16 -0.11
C LYS A 175 -51.04 8.60 0.14
N GLY A 176 -51.89 9.10 -0.75
CA GLY A 176 -52.38 10.49 -0.75
C GLY A 176 -51.56 11.50 -1.56
N ALA A 177 -50.46 11.10 -2.19
CA ALA A 177 -49.63 11.96 -3.04
C ALA A 177 -50.24 12.11 -4.46
N PRO A 178 -49.97 13.23 -5.16
CA PRO A 178 -50.43 13.47 -6.55
C PRO A 178 -49.85 12.43 -7.54
N LEU A 179 -50.55 12.21 -8.64
CA LEU A 179 -50.18 11.21 -9.66
C LEU A 179 -48.76 11.39 -10.21
N LYS A 180 -48.32 12.64 -10.38
CA LYS A 180 -46.95 12.97 -10.84
C LYS A 180 -45.87 12.37 -9.93
N SER A 181 -46.03 12.48 -8.63
CA SER A 181 -45.07 11.93 -7.66
C SER A 181 -45.05 10.39 -7.64
N LYS A 182 -46.23 9.75 -7.87
CA LYS A 182 -46.32 8.31 -8.02
C LYS A 182 -45.65 7.81 -9.30
N LEU A 183 -45.90 8.50 -10.43
CA LEU A 183 -45.30 8.16 -11.70
C LEU A 183 -43.76 8.32 -11.68
N GLN A 184 -43.27 9.35 -11.05
CA GLN A 184 -41.82 9.55 -10.86
C GLN A 184 -41.18 8.38 -10.07
N LEU A 185 -41.82 7.94 -9.01
CA LEU A 185 -41.30 6.87 -8.15
C LEU A 185 -41.32 5.51 -8.88
N TYR A 186 -42.40 5.19 -9.57
CA TYR A 186 -42.51 3.95 -10.34
C TYR A 186 -41.59 3.95 -11.57
N GLY A 187 -41.40 5.12 -12.21
CA GLY A 187 -40.46 5.28 -13.31
C GLY A 187 -39.01 5.02 -12.83
N MET A 188 -38.64 5.51 -11.67
CA MET A 188 -37.34 5.23 -11.08
C MET A 188 -37.17 3.74 -10.75
N ALA A 189 -38.19 3.08 -10.20
CA ALA A 189 -38.13 1.63 -9.92
C ALA A 189 -37.90 0.81 -11.21
N LEU A 190 -38.52 1.22 -12.34
CA LEU A 190 -38.34 0.57 -13.63
C LEU A 190 -36.91 0.84 -14.17
N ILE A 191 -36.41 2.05 -14.08
CA ILE A 191 -35.03 2.39 -14.48
C ILE A 191 -34.03 1.52 -13.71
N PHE A 192 -34.20 1.37 -12.41
CA PHE A 192 -33.34 0.48 -11.60
C PHE A 192 -33.47 -0.98 -11.98
N LEU A 193 -34.66 -1.45 -12.36
CA LEU A 193 -34.82 -2.82 -12.87
C LEU A 193 -33.96 -3.04 -14.12
N VAL A 194 -33.99 -2.11 -15.08
CA VAL A 194 -33.20 -2.21 -16.32
C VAL A 194 -31.70 -2.15 -16.02
N LEU A 195 -31.28 -1.19 -15.20
CA LEU A 195 -29.84 -1.00 -14.87
C LEU A 195 -29.24 -2.17 -14.09
N LEU A 196 -30.02 -2.83 -13.23
CA LEU A 196 -29.53 -3.88 -12.35
C LEU A 196 -29.89 -5.29 -12.83
N TYR A 197 -30.55 -5.44 -13.97
CA TYR A 197 -31.06 -6.73 -14.44
C TYR A 197 -29.94 -7.75 -14.67
N ASP A 198 -28.85 -7.32 -15.32
CA ASP A 198 -27.69 -8.13 -15.65
C ASP A 198 -26.50 -7.88 -14.68
N SER A 199 -26.77 -7.25 -13.54
CA SER A 199 -25.74 -6.98 -12.54
C SER A 199 -25.46 -8.21 -11.65
N PRO A 200 -24.27 -8.29 -11.03
CA PRO A 200 -23.94 -9.34 -10.06
C PRO A 200 -25.01 -9.48 -8.97
N SER A 201 -25.41 -10.71 -8.68
CA SER A 201 -26.46 -11.00 -7.69
C SER A 201 -26.17 -10.42 -6.31
N GLY A 202 -24.89 -10.32 -5.91
CA GLY A 202 -24.47 -9.69 -4.64
C GLY A 202 -24.87 -8.21 -4.56
N LEU A 203 -24.75 -7.46 -5.65
CA LEU A 203 -25.22 -6.07 -5.75
C LEU A 203 -26.74 -5.99 -5.65
N VAL A 204 -27.46 -6.89 -6.35
CA VAL A 204 -28.92 -6.93 -6.32
C VAL A 204 -29.45 -7.30 -4.93
N VAL A 205 -28.80 -8.24 -4.22
CA VAL A 205 -29.08 -8.57 -2.82
C VAL A 205 -28.94 -7.34 -1.93
N TYR A 206 -27.82 -6.59 -2.05
CA TYR A 206 -27.62 -5.35 -1.31
C TYR A 206 -28.77 -4.37 -1.51
N TRP A 207 -29.20 -4.14 -2.76
CA TRP A 207 -30.32 -3.24 -3.09
C TRP A 207 -31.67 -3.76 -2.63
N THR A 208 -31.89 -5.06 -2.68
CA THR A 208 -33.11 -5.71 -2.14
C THR A 208 -33.20 -5.45 -0.64
N LEU A 209 -32.11 -5.59 0.09
CA LEU A 209 -32.03 -5.31 1.53
C LEU A 209 -32.25 -3.82 1.84
N ASN A 210 -31.70 -2.92 1.02
CA ASN A 210 -31.94 -1.47 1.17
C ASN A 210 -33.41 -1.13 0.96
N ASN A 211 -34.08 -1.71 -0.07
CA ASN A 211 -35.52 -1.52 -0.29
C ASN A 211 -36.36 -2.11 0.84
N LEU A 212 -35.95 -3.27 1.40
CA LEU A 212 -36.60 -3.88 2.56
C LEU A 212 -36.46 -2.99 3.81
N PHE A 213 -35.26 -2.41 4.03
CA PHE A 213 -35.03 -1.45 5.10
C PHE A 213 -35.90 -0.19 4.92
N SER A 214 -36.01 0.33 3.70
CA SER A 214 -36.87 1.48 3.36
C SER A 214 -38.36 1.14 3.60
N LEU A 215 -38.80 -0.05 3.25
CA LEU A 215 -40.15 -0.54 3.54
C LEU A 215 -40.39 -0.58 5.06
N GLY A 216 -39.48 -1.17 5.80
CA GLY A 216 -39.54 -1.21 7.29
C GLY A 216 -39.57 0.20 7.90
N LYS A 217 -38.72 1.14 7.41
CA LYS A 217 -38.74 2.55 7.80
C LYS A 217 -40.10 3.20 7.55
N ASN A 218 -40.70 2.98 6.36
CA ASN A 218 -41.99 3.57 5.99
C ASN A 218 -43.14 3.03 6.85
N ILE A 219 -43.13 1.74 7.19
CA ILE A 219 -44.07 1.12 8.11
C ILE A 219 -43.88 1.71 9.51
N TYR A 220 -42.63 1.79 9.99
CA TYR A 220 -42.27 2.35 11.30
C TYR A 220 -42.83 3.76 11.53
N TYR A 221 -42.73 4.66 10.54
CA TYR A 221 -43.24 6.04 10.64
C TYR A 221 -44.76 6.10 10.67
N LYS A 222 -45.48 5.06 10.28
CA LYS A 222 -46.94 4.98 10.36
C LYS A 222 -47.49 4.38 11.65
N LEU A 223 -46.59 3.87 12.53
CA LEU A 223 -46.98 3.30 13.81
C LEU A 223 -47.37 4.38 14.83
N LYS A 224 -48.39 4.09 15.67
CA LYS A 224 -48.88 5.00 16.73
C LYS A 224 -47.78 5.28 17.79
N LYS A 225 -46.93 4.30 18.12
CA LYS A 225 -45.85 4.42 19.13
C LYS A 225 -44.54 3.83 18.54
N PRO A 226 -43.91 4.47 17.54
CA PRO A 226 -42.85 3.86 16.77
C PRO A 226 -41.63 3.45 17.60
N MET A 227 -41.16 4.29 18.55
CA MET A 227 -39.99 3.99 19.39
C MET A 227 -40.21 2.82 20.35
N LEU A 228 -41.44 2.65 20.85
CA LEU A 228 -41.76 1.51 21.71
C LEU A 228 -41.77 0.21 20.93
N THR A 229 -42.40 0.22 19.76
CA THR A 229 -42.43 -0.95 18.86
C THR A 229 -41.02 -1.34 18.41
N LEU A 230 -40.18 -0.37 18.00
CA LEU A 230 -38.77 -0.60 17.66
C LEU A 230 -38.00 -1.21 18.83
N GLY A 231 -38.18 -0.66 20.05
CA GLY A 231 -37.55 -1.16 21.26
C GLY A 231 -37.91 -2.61 21.55
N ILE A 232 -39.19 -2.97 21.42
CA ILE A 232 -39.66 -4.35 21.62
C ILE A 232 -39.08 -5.29 20.55
N VAL A 233 -39.13 -4.90 19.26
CA VAL A 233 -38.59 -5.72 18.15
C VAL A 233 -37.07 -5.92 18.29
N CYS A 234 -36.32 -4.87 18.58
CA CYS A 234 -34.88 -4.96 18.79
C CYS A 234 -34.54 -5.83 20.00
N PHE A 235 -35.26 -5.69 21.09
CA PHE A 235 -35.11 -6.50 22.31
C PHE A 235 -35.38 -7.99 22.03
N ALA A 236 -36.46 -8.29 21.29
CA ALA A 236 -36.79 -9.66 20.88
C ALA A 236 -35.72 -10.29 19.97
N ILE A 237 -35.24 -9.54 18.97
CA ILE A 237 -34.12 -9.96 18.11
C ILE A 237 -32.87 -10.21 18.96
N GLY A 238 -32.54 -9.32 19.88
CA GLY A 238 -31.41 -9.47 20.80
C GLY A 238 -31.52 -10.75 21.64
N CYS A 239 -32.71 -11.04 22.19
CA CYS A 239 -32.99 -12.27 22.97
C CYS A 239 -32.83 -13.54 22.14
N ILE A 240 -33.04 -13.52 20.85
CA ILE A 240 -32.86 -14.66 19.95
C ILE A 240 -31.38 -14.81 19.55
N LEU A 241 -30.72 -13.72 19.15
CA LEU A 241 -29.38 -13.75 18.60
C LEU A 241 -28.28 -13.92 19.67
N MET A 242 -28.41 -13.30 20.83
CA MET A 242 -27.42 -13.34 21.89
C MET A 242 -27.14 -14.77 22.40
N PRO A 243 -28.17 -15.56 22.78
CA PRO A 243 -27.96 -16.95 23.18
C PRO A 243 -27.36 -17.80 22.07
N TYR A 244 -27.76 -17.58 20.80
CA TYR A 244 -27.21 -18.28 19.67
C TYR A 244 -25.70 -18.05 19.53
N VAL A 245 -25.24 -16.80 19.69
CA VAL A 245 -23.82 -16.44 19.63
C VAL A 245 -23.01 -16.99 20.81
N ILE A 246 -23.64 -17.06 22.01
CA ILE A 246 -23.01 -17.58 23.22
C ILE A 246 -22.90 -19.12 23.19
N ILE A 247 -23.95 -19.81 22.76
CA ILE A 247 -24.03 -21.28 22.79
C ILE A 247 -23.27 -21.94 21.66
N LYS A 248 -23.11 -21.27 20.50
CA LYS A 248 -22.40 -21.80 19.34
C LYS A 248 -21.00 -21.20 19.27
N PRO A 249 -19.95 -21.88 19.75
CA PRO A 249 -18.59 -21.39 19.63
C PRO A 249 -18.14 -21.52 18.17
N MET A 250 -18.52 -20.55 17.34
CA MET A 250 -18.17 -20.49 15.92
C MET A 250 -16.88 -19.69 15.66
N LEU A 251 -16.34 -19.01 16.68
CA LEU A 251 -15.31 -17.99 16.50
C LEU A 251 -14.33 -18.00 17.68
N THR A 252 -13.13 -17.49 17.46
CA THR A 252 -12.19 -17.20 18.56
C THR A 252 -12.85 -16.26 19.59
N MET A 253 -12.42 -16.34 20.85
CA MET A 253 -12.99 -15.54 21.95
C MET A 253 -13.07 -14.03 21.63
N LYS A 254 -12.04 -13.49 20.95
CA LYS A 254 -12.00 -12.07 20.51
C LYS A 254 -13.14 -11.73 19.53
N LYS A 255 -13.40 -12.60 18.56
CA LYS A 255 -14.45 -12.42 17.55
C LYS A 255 -15.85 -12.57 18.16
N GLN A 256 -16.03 -13.53 19.08
CA GLN A 256 -17.28 -13.72 19.81
C GLN A 256 -17.61 -12.49 20.65
N LEU A 257 -16.61 -11.93 21.35
CA LEU A 257 -16.78 -10.69 22.13
C LEU A 257 -17.17 -9.50 21.24
N PHE A 258 -16.56 -9.36 20.06
CA PHE A 258 -16.92 -8.32 19.10
C PHE A 258 -18.40 -8.41 18.68
N VAL A 259 -18.89 -9.60 18.32
CA VAL A 259 -20.30 -9.81 17.95
C VAL A 259 -21.24 -9.51 19.12
N ILE A 260 -20.88 -9.90 20.34
CA ILE A 260 -21.64 -9.59 21.56
C ILE A 260 -21.75 -8.08 21.76
N ILE A 261 -20.63 -7.34 21.61
CA ILE A 261 -20.62 -5.88 21.72
C ILE A 261 -21.52 -5.25 20.65
N CYS A 262 -21.50 -5.74 19.42
CA CYS A 262 -22.37 -5.26 18.33
C CYS A 262 -23.87 -5.52 18.60
N LEU A 263 -24.22 -6.58 19.31
CA LEU A 263 -25.62 -6.91 19.67
C LEU A 263 -26.12 -6.16 20.91
N THR A 264 -25.23 -5.72 21.81
CA THR A 264 -25.58 -5.04 23.05
C THR A 264 -26.53 -3.82 22.87
N PRO A 265 -26.34 -2.94 21.85
CA PRO A 265 -27.24 -1.82 21.61
C PRO A 265 -28.72 -2.22 21.42
N LEU A 266 -28.99 -3.42 20.88
CA LEU A 266 -30.38 -3.91 20.73
C LEU A 266 -31.13 -3.98 22.04
N PHE A 267 -30.46 -4.33 23.13
CA PHE A 267 -31.03 -4.38 24.49
C PHE A 267 -31.17 -3.01 25.12
N LEU A 268 -30.42 -2.00 24.72
CA LEU A 268 -30.42 -0.67 25.33
C LEU A 268 -31.54 0.24 24.82
N ILE A 269 -32.08 -0.02 23.63
CA ILE A 269 -33.14 0.82 23.02
C ILE A 269 -34.40 0.85 23.85
N LEU A 270 -34.88 -0.31 24.29
CA LEU A 270 -36.13 -0.42 25.08
C LEU A 270 -35.99 0.19 26.48
N PRO A 271 -34.99 -0.17 27.30
CA PRO A 271 -34.76 0.49 28.58
C PRO A 271 -34.54 1.98 28.47
N GLY A 272 -33.75 2.44 27.47
CA GLY A 272 -33.49 3.85 27.19
C GLY A 272 -34.79 4.64 26.91
N TYR A 273 -35.74 4.05 26.15
CA TYR A 273 -37.05 4.63 25.90
C TYR A 273 -37.89 4.70 27.17
N LEU A 274 -37.93 3.63 27.96
CA LEU A 274 -38.68 3.57 29.21
C LEU A 274 -38.14 4.56 30.26
N LEU A 275 -36.83 4.65 30.43
CA LEU A 275 -36.16 5.61 31.31
C LEU A 275 -36.43 7.05 30.89
N LYS A 276 -36.33 7.35 29.59
CA LYS A 276 -36.62 8.68 29.05
C LYS A 276 -38.08 9.08 29.34
N ASN A 277 -39.02 8.15 29.25
CA ASN A 277 -40.44 8.42 29.51
C ASN A 277 -40.72 8.64 31.03
N LYS A 278 -39.98 7.92 31.91
CA LYS A 278 -40.13 8.00 33.36
C LYS A 278 -39.39 9.21 33.96
N TYR A 279 -38.22 9.54 33.46
CA TYR A 279 -37.33 10.57 34.04
C TYR A 279 -37.11 11.81 33.15
N GLY A 280 -37.56 11.80 31.91
CA GLY A 280 -37.29 12.87 30.93
C GLY A 280 -37.87 14.25 31.26
N LYS A 281 -38.78 14.32 32.21
CA LYS A 281 -39.34 15.59 32.75
C LYS A 281 -38.43 16.25 33.79
N ARG A 282 -37.43 15.53 34.37
CA ARG A 282 -36.61 16.02 35.49
C ARG A 282 -35.26 16.64 35.07
N ILE A 283 -34.81 16.42 33.82
CA ILE A 283 -33.48 16.83 33.35
C ILE A 283 -33.55 18.16 32.53
N ARG A 284 -34.58 18.97 32.70
CA ARG A 284 -34.79 20.18 31.92
C ARG A 284 -34.43 21.48 32.69
N LYS A 285 -33.27 21.49 33.38
CA LYS A 285 -32.69 22.72 33.92
C LYS A 285 -31.16 22.58 33.99
N GLU A 286 -30.52 23.14 32.98
CA GLU A 286 -29.26 23.87 33.12
C GLU A 286 -28.93 24.50 31.76
N SER A 287 -29.15 25.80 31.66
CA SER A 287 -28.68 26.64 30.56
C SER A 287 -27.18 26.85 30.75
N ALA A 288 -26.36 25.98 30.13
CA ALA A 288 -24.97 26.31 29.91
C ALA A 288 -24.89 27.51 28.96
N ALA A 289 -23.94 28.41 29.17
CA ALA A 289 -23.65 29.59 28.39
C ALA A 289 -23.78 29.31 26.89
N VAL A 290 -24.59 30.06 26.21
CA VAL A 290 -24.92 29.90 24.79
C VAL A 290 -23.69 30.35 23.98
N ILE A 291 -22.81 29.42 23.62
CA ILE A 291 -21.83 29.70 22.57
C ILE A 291 -22.62 30.01 21.31
N SER A 292 -22.34 31.18 20.69
CA SER A 292 -23.01 31.61 19.49
C SER A 292 -22.90 30.53 18.41
N ASP A 293 -23.99 30.20 17.73
CA ASP A 293 -24.03 29.19 16.66
C ASP A 293 -22.98 29.49 15.56
N ARG A 294 -22.70 30.78 15.30
CA ARG A 294 -21.67 31.24 14.37
C ARG A 294 -20.27 30.78 14.82
N SER A 295 -19.96 30.84 16.10
CA SER A 295 -18.64 30.41 16.63
C SER A 295 -18.45 28.90 16.52
N ASN A 296 -19.49 28.11 16.76
CA ASN A 296 -19.43 26.66 16.58
C ASN A 296 -19.29 26.26 15.12
N ASN A 297 -19.95 26.94 14.20
CA ASN A 297 -19.83 26.67 12.77
C ASN A 297 -18.41 26.95 12.28
N VAL A 298 -17.83 28.09 12.67
CA VAL A 298 -16.44 28.43 12.31
C VAL A 298 -15.46 27.42 12.86
N LEU A 299 -15.59 27.04 14.13
CA LEU A 299 -14.71 26.05 14.75
C LEU A 299 -14.79 24.69 14.03
N PHE A 300 -16.00 24.22 13.71
CA PHE A 300 -16.20 22.95 13.01
C PHE A 300 -15.55 22.96 11.62
N ILE A 301 -15.74 24.04 10.85
CA ILE A 301 -15.15 24.19 9.52
C ILE A 301 -13.62 24.26 9.63
N THR A 302 -13.07 25.00 10.59
CA THR A 302 -11.61 25.07 10.79
C THR A 302 -11.01 23.72 11.15
N CYS A 303 -11.68 22.91 11.99
CA CYS A 303 -11.28 21.53 12.26
C CYS A 303 -11.31 20.68 10.99
N GLY A 304 -12.34 20.83 10.15
CA GLY A 304 -12.42 20.15 8.86
C GLY A 304 -11.28 20.52 7.92
N VAL A 305 -10.93 21.81 7.83
CA VAL A 305 -9.77 22.30 7.05
C VAL A 305 -8.47 21.68 7.59
N PHE A 306 -8.26 21.72 8.91
CA PHE A 306 -7.08 21.13 9.55
C PHE A 306 -6.93 19.65 9.19
N LEU A 307 -7.98 18.85 9.40
CA LEU A 307 -7.95 17.41 9.09
C LEU A 307 -7.74 17.16 7.59
N THR A 308 -8.34 17.98 6.72
CA THR A 308 -8.16 17.88 5.27
C THR A 308 -6.70 18.08 4.87
N VAL A 309 -6.08 19.15 5.37
CA VAL A 309 -4.68 19.47 5.01
C VAL A 309 -3.73 18.47 5.63
N LEU A 310 -3.95 18.07 6.88
CA LEU A 310 -3.10 17.08 7.56
C LEU A 310 -3.11 15.74 6.84
N THR A 311 -4.30 15.17 6.57
CA THR A 311 -4.43 13.81 6.00
C THR A 311 -4.34 13.77 4.49
N GLY A 312 -4.72 14.84 3.81
CA GLY A 312 -4.74 14.90 2.35
C GLY A 312 -3.49 15.50 1.73
N VAL A 313 -2.71 16.30 2.49
CA VAL A 313 -1.53 16.97 1.94
C VAL A 313 -0.28 16.69 2.77
N LEU A 314 -0.25 17.02 4.07
CA LEU A 314 0.97 16.94 4.85
C LEU A 314 1.51 15.52 4.94
N ILE A 315 0.68 14.57 5.39
CA ILE A 315 1.15 13.18 5.56
C ILE A 315 1.55 12.56 4.22
N PRO A 316 0.73 12.62 3.15
CA PRO A 316 1.15 12.09 1.84
C PRO A 316 2.41 12.76 1.29
N SER A 317 2.52 14.09 1.39
CA SER A 317 3.69 14.80 0.89
C SER A 317 4.94 14.55 1.72
N ALA A 318 4.83 14.30 3.03
CA ALA A 318 5.98 13.94 3.85
C ALA A 318 6.57 12.59 3.46
N ILE A 319 5.71 11.60 3.16
CA ILE A 319 6.16 10.28 2.68
C ILE A 319 6.86 10.41 1.33
N ILE A 320 6.22 11.05 0.36
CA ILE A 320 6.77 11.21 -0.98
C ILE A 320 8.06 12.04 -0.94
N ASN A 321 8.13 13.07 -0.10
CA ASN A 321 9.32 13.92 0.01
C ASN A 321 10.54 13.18 0.58
N ALA A 322 10.35 12.12 1.34
CA ALA A 322 11.44 11.28 1.82
C ALA A 322 12.15 10.56 0.66
N SER A 323 11.41 10.07 -0.34
CA SER A 323 11.97 9.39 -1.49
C SER A 323 11.07 9.56 -2.74
N PRO A 324 11.08 10.72 -3.43
CA PRO A 324 10.20 10.98 -4.56
C PRO A 324 10.41 10.03 -5.74
N GLY A 325 11.65 9.54 -5.93
CA GLY A 325 12.03 8.63 -7.01
C GLY A 325 11.31 7.29 -6.96
N GLU A 326 11.00 6.78 -5.76
CA GLU A 326 10.27 5.51 -5.60
C GLU A 326 8.82 5.57 -6.09
N PHE A 327 8.25 6.76 -6.24
CA PHE A 327 6.89 6.99 -6.71
C PHE A 327 6.82 7.40 -8.18
N VAL A 328 7.94 7.32 -8.91
CA VAL A 328 8.03 7.62 -10.35
C VAL A 328 8.17 6.31 -11.12
N ASN A 329 7.28 6.08 -12.09
CA ASN A 329 7.44 4.99 -13.05
C ASN A 329 8.11 5.51 -14.32
N ARG A 330 9.08 4.77 -14.86
CA ARG A 330 9.85 5.17 -16.03
C ARG A 330 9.01 5.26 -17.31
N LEU A 331 8.25 4.20 -17.60
CA LEU A 331 7.50 4.11 -18.86
C LEU A 331 6.28 5.04 -18.89
N TYR A 332 5.67 5.21 -17.73
CA TYR A 332 4.45 6.00 -17.57
C TYR A 332 4.72 7.14 -16.60
N PHE A 333 5.68 8.03 -16.95
CA PHE A 333 6.06 9.12 -16.05
C PHE A 333 4.83 9.76 -15.42
N GLN A 334 4.72 9.56 -14.15
CA GLN A 334 3.66 10.17 -13.35
C GLN A 334 4.28 11.03 -12.26
N ASN A 335 3.93 12.31 -12.28
CA ASN A 335 4.31 13.19 -11.19
C ASN A 335 3.70 12.68 -9.86
N PRO A 336 4.50 12.31 -8.85
CA PRO A 336 4.04 11.82 -7.55
C PRO A 336 3.08 12.77 -6.82
N LEU A 337 3.09 14.06 -7.13
CA LEU A 337 2.12 15.01 -6.61
C LEU A 337 0.67 14.67 -7.00
N ASN A 338 0.46 13.81 -8.02
CA ASN A 338 -0.88 13.29 -8.32
C ASN A 338 -1.45 12.42 -7.20
N TYR A 339 -0.60 11.69 -6.45
CA TYR A 339 -1.03 10.93 -5.26
C TYR A 339 -1.45 11.87 -4.14
N VAL A 340 -0.71 12.96 -3.93
CA VAL A 340 -1.10 14.02 -2.98
C VAL A 340 -2.44 14.64 -3.37
N ALA A 341 -2.64 14.94 -4.66
CA ALA A 341 -3.89 15.51 -5.16
C ALA A 341 -5.07 14.54 -5.00
N ALA A 342 -4.85 13.23 -5.19
CA ALA A 342 -5.86 12.20 -4.96
C ALA A 342 -6.22 12.09 -3.47
N ALA A 343 -5.23 11.99 -2.59
CA ALA A 343 -5.43 11.97 -1.14
C ALA A 343 -6.16 13.24 -0.65
N PHE A 344 -5.76 14.42 -1.16
CA PHE A 344 -6.43 15.68 -0.86
C PHE A 344 -7.89 15.68 -1.29
N SER A 345 -8.21 15.18 -2.49
CA SER A 345 -9.58 15.12 -2.96
C SER A 345 -10.48 14.24 -2.09
N ILE A 346 -9.98 13.06 -1.67
CA ILE A 346 -10.70 12.16 -0.75
C ILE A 346 -10.85 12.80 0.64
N ALA A 347 -9.79 13.42 1.17
CA ALA A 347 -9.81 14.11 2.46
C ALA A 347 -10.79 15.29 2.45
N ALA A 348 -10.77 16.12 1.41
CA ALA A 348 -11.70 17.22 1.23
C ALA A 348 -13.15 16.73 1.11
N GLY A 349 -13.37 15.63 0.37
CA GLY A 349 -14.66 14.96 0.32
C GLY A 349 -15.15 14.53 1.69
N THR A 350 -14.28 13.89 2.46
CA THR A 350 -14.60 13.38 3.80
C THR A 350 -14.89 14.52 4.77
N PHE A 351 -13.94 15.43 4.95
CA PHE A 351 -13.99 16.42 6.05
C PHE A 351 -14.67 17.74 5.66
N MET A 352 -14.61 18.17 4.37
CA MET A 352 -15.22 19.43 3.95
C MET A 352 -16.59 19.25 3.28
N ILE A 353 -16.86 18.11 2.63
CA ILE A 353 -18.16 17.89 2.00
C ILE A 353 -19.06 17.05 2.91
N TRP A 354 -18.76 15.76 3.12
CA TRP A 354 -19.66 14.86 3.80
C TRP A 354 -19.87 15.21 5.27
N MET A 355 -18.79 15.48 6.01
CA MET A 355 -18.93 15.94 7.41
C MET A 355 -19.76 17.22 7.53
N ASN A 356 -19.60 18.20 6.61
CA ASN A 356 -20.39 19.42 6.61
C ASN A 356 -21.85 19.17 6.22
N ILE A 357 -22.15 18.27 5.27
CA ILE A 357 -23.53 17.87 4.97
C ILE A 357 -24.22 17.33 6.23
N PHE A 358 -23.59 16.39 6.94
CA PHE A 358 -24.12 15.85 8.19
C PHE A 358 -24.27 16.95 9.26
N TYR A 359 -23.28 17.82 9.40
CA TYR A 359 -23.29 18.92 10.36
C TYR A 359 -24.44 19.90 10.12
N PHE A 360 -24.59 20.44 8.91
CA PHE A 360 -25.58 21.44 8.62
C PHE A 360 -27.02 20.91 8.56
N LEU A 361 -27.21 19.62 8.27
CA LEU A 361 -28.50 18.97 8.34
C LEU A 361 -28.87 18.56 9.78
N ALA A 362 -27.92 18.52 10.71
CA ALA A 362 -28.17 18.18 12.10
C ALA A 362 -28.89 19.29 12.87
N SER A 363 -29.56 18.92 13.97
CA SER A 363 -30.14 19.91 14.90
C SER A 363 -29.06 20.69 15.64
N GLN A 364 -29.37 21.87 16.13
CA GLN A 364 -28.44 22.72 16.89
C GLN A 364 -27.72 22.01 18.04
N LYS A 365 -28.42 21.13 18.76
CA LYS A 365 -27.82 20.34 19.85
C LYS A 365 -26.76 19.37 19.33
N VAL A 366 -27.06 18.71 18.23
CA VAL A 366 -26.13 17.75 17.57
C VAL A 366 -24.96 18.49 16.95
N ARG A 367 -25.16 19.67 16.35
CA ARG A 367 -24.07 20.52 15.83
C ARG A 367 -23.05 20.89 16.90
N ARG A 368 -23.51 21.20 18.11
CA ARG A 368 -22.60 21.49 19.23
C ARG A 368 -21.75 20.28 19.60
N VAL A 369 -22.37 19.08 19.63
CA VAL A 369 -21.63 17.84 19.87
C VAL A 369 -20.61 17.58 18.74
N PHE A 370 -21.02 17.75 17.49
CA PHE A 370 -20.13 17.60 16.33
C PHE A 370 -18.93 18.56 16.38
N SER A 371 -19.18 19.83 16.74
CA SER A 371 -18.09 20.82 16.88
C SER A 371 -17.11 20.42 17.98
N LEU A 372 -17.61 19.93 19.13
CA LEU A 372 -16.76 19.44 20.22
C LEU A 372 -15.95 18.20 19.78
N VAL A 373 -16.60 17.21 19.20
CA VAL A 373 -15.96 15.98 18.74
C VAL A 373 -14.90 16.29 17.67
N ALA A 374 -15.21 17.15 16.69
CA ALA A 374 -14.25 17.56 15.67
C ALA A 374 -13.02 18.25 16.28
N SER A 375 -13.22 19.08 17.33
CA SER A 375 -12.12 19.73 18.04
C SER A 375 -11.23 18.72 18.78
N VAL A 376 -11.83 17.73 19.44
CA VAL A 376 -11.07 16.66 20.12
C VAL A 376 -10.29 15.84 19.10
N LEU A 377 -10.94 15.41 18.01
CA LEU A 377 -10.29 14.63 16.95
C LEU A 377 -9.16 15.41 16.28
N SER A 378 -9.29 16.72 16.08
CA SER A 378 -8.22 17.54 15.49
C SER A 378 -6.98 17.60 16.39
N VAL A 379 -7.17 17.74 17.72
CA VAL A 379 -6.05 17.75 18.67
C VAL A 379 -5.43 16.36 18.77
N TRP A 380 -6.24 15.30 18.83
CA TRP A 380 -5.75 13.92 18.81
C TRP A 380 -4.93 13.63 17.55
N ALA A 381 -5.45 13.97 16.38
CA ALA A 381 -4.78 13.79 15.10
C ALA A 381 -3.39 14.46 15.05
N ALA A 382 -3.29 15.68 15.58
CA ALA A 382 -2.01 16.39 15.65
C ALA A 382 -1.02 15.67 16.58
N VAL A 383 -1.46 15.23 17.75
CA VAL A 383 -0.59 14.60 18.76
C VAL A 383 -0.17 13.19 18.31
N ASP A 384 -1.10 12.40 17.78
CA ASP A 384 -0.77 11.06 17.27
C ASP A 384 0.21 11.14 16.12
N TYR A 385 -0.01 12.02 15.15
CA TYR A 385 0.92 12.20 14.03
C TYR A 385 2.32 12.65 14.48
N LEU A 386 2.40 13.60 15.41
CA LEU A 386 3.68 14.21 15.82
C LEU A 386 4.49 13.34 16.80
N PHE A 387 3.84 12.59 17.67
CA PHE A 387 4.51 11.98 18.82
C PHE A 387 4.41 10.46 18.91
N PHE A 388 3.41 9.84 18.23
CA PHE A 388 3.16 8.41 18.37
C PHE A 388 3.25 7.64 17.06
N GLY A 389 3.46 6.33 17.15
CA GLY A 389 3.40 5.41 16.01
C GLY A 389 4.43 5.68 14.93
N LYS A 390 5.67 6.02 15.29
CA LYS A 390 6.74 6.34 14.34
C LYS A 390 7.69 5.17 14.05
N ASN A 391 7.85 4.24 14.97
CA ASN A 391 8.86 3.18 14.91
C ASN A 391 8.25 1.85 14.46
N TYR A 392 7.80 1.79 13.20
CA TYR A 392 7.24 0.57 12.61
C TYR A 392 8.18 -0.11 11.61
N GLY A 393 9.43 0.37 11.48
CA GLY A 393 10.39 -0.12 10.49
C GLY A 393 10.30 0.60 9.15
N ASN A 394 11.00 0.05 8.16
CA ASN A 394 11.05 0.60 6.82
C ASN A 394 9.71 0.37 6.09
N MET A 395 9.34 1.35 5.28
CA MET A 395 8.10 1.34 4.53
C MET A 395 8.40 1.36 3.04
N SER A 396 7.82 0.43 2.28
CA SER A 396 7.94 0.40 0.82
C SER A 396 7.15 1.52 0.15
N SER A 397 7.42 1.77 -1.12
CA SER A 397 6.63 2.68 -1.98
C SER A 397 5.13 2.32 -2.06
N GLN A 398 4.78 1.08 -1.72
CA GLN A 398 3.40 0.60 -1.63
C GLN A 398 2.71 0.91 -0.29
N LEU A 399 3.37 1.68 0.60
CA LEU A 399 2.92 2.01 1.95
C LEU A 399 2.77 0.76 2.85
N GLN A 400 3.65 -0.21 2.66
CA GLN A 400 3.71 -1.44 3.47
C GLN A 400 5.00 -1.46 4.29
N TYR A 401 4.88 -1.81 5.56
CA TYR A 401 6.02 -1.98 6.44
C TYR A 401 6.62 -3.38 6.28
N ASP A 402 7.94 -3.47 6.32
CA ASP A 402 8.68 -4.73 6.26
C ASP A 402 8.36 -5.65 7.44
N ASN A 403 8.13 -5.05 8.61
CA ASN A 403 7.83 -5.75 9.85
C ASN A 403 6.35 -5.65 10.24
N ILE A 404 5.88 -6.57 11.09
CA ILE A 404 4.55 -6.48 11.69
C ILE A 404 4.50 -5.23 12.58
N ILE A 405 3.52 -4.37 12.33
CA ILE A 405 3.28 -3.22 13.22
C ILE A 405 3.01 -3.72 14.63
N ASN A 406 3.93 -3.48 15.52
CA ASN A 406 3.78 -3.77 16.95
C ASN A 406 4.26 -2.56 17.75
N SER A 407 3.58 -2.27 18.84
CA SER A 407 3.97 -1.20 19.78
C SER A 407 4.10 -1.80 21.16
N ALA A 408 5.02 -1.29 21.94
CA ALA A 408 5.18 -1.72 23.32
C ALA A 408 3.90 -1.45 24.13
N SER A 409 3.60 -2.29 25.11
CA SER A 409 2.42 -2.13 25.97
C SER A 409 2.38 -0.76 26.65
N VAL A 410 3.55 -0.18 26.94
CA VAL A 410 3.69 1.16 27.52
C VAL A 410 3.20 2.24 26.55
N ASP A 411 3.45 2.10 25.24
CA ASP A 411 3.02 3.07 24.23
C ASP A 411 1.48 3.14 24.15
N TYR A 412 0.80 2.00 24.21
CA TYR A 412 -0.67 1.95 24.25
C TYR A 412 -1.24 2.67 25.46
N LEU A 413 -0.65 2.45 26.64
CA LEU A 413 -1.10 3.08 27.88
C LEU A 413 -0.82 4.59 27.86
N LEU A 414 0.39 4.98 27.46
CA LEU A 414 0.81 6.39 27.40
C LEU A 414 -0.04 7.16 26.39
N ASN A 415 -0.22 6.62 25.18
CA ASN A 415 -1.06 7.24 24.17
C ASN A 415 -2.49 7.42 24.67
N THR A 416 -3.11 6.37 25.23
CA THR A 416 -4.47 6.44 25.75
C THR A 416 -4.60 7.47 26.87
N ALA A 417 -3.65 7.53 27.78
CA ALA A 417 -3.64 8.50 28.90
C ALA A 417 -3.52 9.95 28.39
N VAL A 418 -2.58 10.21 27.48
CA VAL A 418 -2.37 11.54 26.87
C VAL A 418 -3.62 11.99 26.11
N LEU A 419 -4.19 11.14 25.26
CA LEU A 419 -5.39 11.47 24.48
C LEU A 419 -6.61 11.71 25.38
N THR A 420 -6.75 10.94 26.46
CA THR A 420 -7.82 11.16 27.44
C THR A 420 -7.66 12.51 28.14
N ALA A 421 -6.46 12.83 28.59
CA ALA A 421 -6.17 14.13 29.23
C ALA A 421 -6.44 15.29 28.26
N LEU A 422 -6.01 15.19 27.02
CA LEU A 422 -6.28 16.18 25.98
C LEU A 422 -7.77 16.33 25.69
N ALA A 423 -8.53 15.25 25.65
CA ALA A 423 -9.98 15.33 25.49
C ALA A 423 -10.64 16.12 26.62
N VAL A 424 -10.23 15.87 27.85
CA VAL A 424 -10.72 16.64 29.03
C VAL A 424 -10.37 18.12 28.92
N ILE A 425 -9.12 18.44 28.56
CA ILE A 425 -8.65 19.82 28.36
C ILE A 425 -9.47 20.51 27.25
N VAL A 426 -9.62 19.88 26.08
CA VAL A 426 -10.42 20.42 24.98
C VAL A 426 -11.87 20.64 25.40
N CYS A 427 -12.48 19.71 26.14
CA CYS A 427 -13.83 19.87 26.68
C CYS A 427 -13.94 21.07 27.63
N MET A 428 -12.92 21.30 28.47
CA MET A 428 -12.87 22.45 29.37
C MET A 428 -12.72 23.77 28.59
N LEU A 429 -11.79 23.81 27.62
CA LEU A 429 -11.55 24.99 26.78
C LEU A 429 -12.78 25.28 25.91
N TRP A 430 -13.43 24.27 25.35
CA TRP A 430 -14.64 24.45 24.57
C TRP A 430 -15.77 25.10 25.38
N LYS A 431 -15.90 24.76 26.67
CA LYS A 431 -16.88 25.36 27.56
C LYS A 431 -16.49 26.76 28.05
N LYS A 432 -15.20 26.98 28.40
CA LYS A 432 -14.74 28.23 29.04
C LYS A 432 -14.21 29.29 28.06
N THR A 433 -13.44 28.88 27.07
CA THR A 433 -12.70 29.74 26.16
C THR A 433 -12.77 29.29 24.70
N PRO A 434 -13.96 29.23 24.08
CA PRO A 434 -14.11 28.70 22.72
C PRO A 434 -13.36 29.52 21.64
N VAL A 435 -13.11 30.83 21.92
CA VAL A 435 -12.32 31.68 21.04
C VAL A 435 -10.86 31.25 21.01
N PHE A 436 -10.29 30.95 22.17
CA PHE A 436 -8.92 30.43 22.27
C PHE A 436 -8.77 29.11 21.50
N LEU A 437 -9.69 28.16 21.71
CA LEU A 437 -9.67 26.86 21.00
C LEU A 437 -9.72 27.07 19.48
N ARG A 438 -10.52 27.99 18.98
CA ARG A 438 -10.58 28.35 17.55
C ARG A 438 -9.25 28.92 17.06
N SER A 439 -8.62 29.82 17.84
CA SER A 439 -7.33 30.40 17.46
C SER A 439 -6.22 29.35 17.42
N VAL A 440 -6.21 28.40 18.36
CA VAL A 440 -5.29 27.25 18.36
C VAL A 440 -5.50 26.39 17.13
N THR A 441 -6.74 26.00 16.82
CA THR A 441 -7.05 25.18 15.64
C THR A 441 -6.67 25.88 14.34
N PHE A 442 -6.88 27.20 14.28
CA PHE A 442 -6.46 28.01 13.13
C PHE A 442 -4.92 28.03 12.99
N ALA A 443 -4.20 28.25 14.08
CA ALA A 443 -2.73 28.24 14.09
C ALA A 443 -2.19 26.86 13.67
N MET A 444 -2.78 25.77 14.17
CA MET A 444 -2.45 24.40 13.74
C MET A 444 -2.68 24.22 12.24
N SER A 445 -3.81 24.70 11.71
CA SER A 445 -4.11 24.63 10.27
C SER A 445 -3.09 25.38 9.43
N ALA A 446 -2.68 26.56 9.87
CA ALA A 446 -1.67 27.38 9.20
C ALA A 446 -0.29 26.68 9.22
N ALA A 447 0.13 26.14 10.36
CA ALA A 447 1.39 25.40 10.48
C ALA A 447 1.44 24.18 9.54
N VAL A 448 0.38 23.37 9.55
CA VAL A 448 0.28 22.17 8.68
C VAL A 448 0.29 22.59 7.20
N LEU A 449 -0.36 23.71 6.86
CA LEU A 449 -0.36 24.21 5.48
C LEU A 449 1.05 24.65 5.03
N ILE A 450 1.77 25.39 5.89
CA ILE A 450 3.14 25.83 5.60
C ILE A 450 4.05 24.61 5.39
N MET A 451 4.03 23.64 6.30
CA MET A 451 4.81 22.40 6.16
C MET A 451 4.45 21.66 4.86
N SER A 452 3.17 21.57 4.52
CA SER A 452 2.70 20.97 3.27
C SER A 452 3.25 21.67 2.04
N CYS A 453 3.27 23.01 2.04
CA CYS A 453 3.80 23.80 0.93
C CYS A 453 5.32 23.57 0.77
N LEU A 454 6.07 23.48 1.87
CA LEU A 454 7.50 23.21 1.84
C LEU A 454 7.79 21.82 1.25
N ASN A 455 7.05 20.79 1.66
CA ASN A 455 7.18 19.45 1.11
C ASN A 455 6.85 19.42 -0.40
N VAL A 456 5.73 20.01 -0.82
CA VAL A 456 5.34 20.06 -2.24
C VAL A 456 6.38 20.79 -3.08
N PHE A 457 6.97 21.87 -2.55
CA PHE A 457 8.05 22.60 -3.26
C PHE A 457 9.31 21.74 -3.41
N SER A 458 9.72 21.05 -2.32
CA SER A 458 10.87 20.13 -2.33
C SER A 458 10.65 18.98 -3.33
N ILE A 459 9.49 18.32 -3.28
CA ILE A 459 9.11 17.25 -4.22
C ILE A 459 9.21 17.77 -5.67
N ASN A 460 8.63 18.93 -5.96
CA ASN A 460 8.63 19.47 -7.33
C ASN A 460 10.04 19.79 -7.83
N LYS A 461 10.95 20.21 -6.94
CA LYS A 461 12.37 20.44 -7.28
C LYS A 461 13.05 19.12 -7.65
N GLN A 462 12.90 18.07 -6.84
CA GLN A 462 13.51 16.76 -7.06
C GLN A 462 12.96 16.08 -8.33
N ILE A 463 11.64 16.15 -8.55
CA ILE A 463 11.01 15.56 -9.74
C ILE A 463 11.49 16.23 -11.04
N LYS A 464 11.77 17.53 -11.03
CA LYS A 464 12.33 18.19 -12.21
C LYS A 464 13.70 17.64 -12.57
N GLN A 465 14.53 17.31 -11.59
CA GLN A 465 15.82 16.67 -11.81
C GLN A 465 15.64 15.28 -12.43
N ILE A 466 14.75 14.44 -11.85
CA ILE A 466 14.41 13.11 -12.37
C ILE A 466 13.86 13.20 -13.81
N SER A 467 12.94 14.14 -14.08
CA SER A 467 12.36 14.32 -15.42
C SER A 467 13.41 14.68 -16.47
N THR A 468 14.38 15.51 -16.12
CA THR A 468 15.47 15.87 -17.05
C THR A 468 16.34 14.66 -17.37
N SER A 469 16.61 13.80 -16.38
CA SER A 469 17.34 12.55 -16.59
C SER A 469 16.56 11.58 -17.49
N LEU A 470 15.26 11.46 -17.29
CA LEU A 470 14.37 10.62 -18.13
C LEU A 470 14.28 11.11 -19.58
N ASP A 471 14.17 12.40 -19.82
CA ASP A 471 14.11 12.97 -21.17
C ASP A 471 15.40 12.71 -21.95
N THR A 472 16.55 12.66 -21.28
CA THR A 472 17.83 12.31 -21.89
C THR A 472 17.90 10.83 -22.28
N LEU A 473 17.18 9.95 -21.54
CA LEU A 473 17.15 8.50 -21.76
C LEU A 473 16.08 8.06 -22.78
N SER A 474 15.01 8.84 -22.97
CA SER A 474 13.92 8.51 -23.90
C SER A 474 14.34 8.46 -25.39
N ASN A 475 15.53 8.93 -25.72
CA ASN A 475 16.08 8.89 -27.06
C ASN A 475 16.87 7.60 -27.40
N THR A 476 16.91 6.61 -26.50
CA THR A 476 17.56 5.31 -26.75
C THR A 476 16.56 4.32 -27.37
N GLU A 477 16.50 4.29 -28.69
CA GLU A 477 15.88 3.20 -29.44
C GLU A 477 16.74 1.93 -29.25
N GLY A 478 16.08 0.86 -28.66
CA GLY A 478 16.62 -0.49 -28.59
C GLY A 478 17.70 -0.70 -27.51
N VAL A 479 17.33 -1.35 -26.40
CA VAL A 479 18.31 -1.87 -25.43
C VAL A 479 18.95 -3.12 -26.03
N GLU A 480 20.28 -3.12 -26.21
CA GLU A 480 21.04 -4.26 -26.70
C GLU A 480 22.21 -4.55 -25.77
N ILE A 481 22.41 -5.81 -25.47
CA ILE A 481 23.58 -6.34 -24.76
C ILE A 481 24.42 -7.10 -25.79
N PRO A 482 25.45 -6.50 -26.36
CA PRO A 482 26.29 -7.15 -27.36
C PRO A 482 27.16 -8.22 -26.70
N LEU A 483 27.14 -9.44 -27.26
CA LEU A 483 28.03 -10.54 -26.91
C LEU A 483 28.61 -11.13 -28.19
N ASP A 484 29.92 -11.36 -28.21
CA ASP A 484 30.66 -11.76 -29.42
C ASP A 484 31.05 -13.24 -29.36
N LYS A 485 30.84 -13.99 -30.46
CA LYS A 485 31.14 -15.42 -30.55
C LYS A 485 32.65 -15.72 -30.57
N SER A 486 33.43 -14.83 -31.11
CA SER A 486 34.87 -15.01 -31.29
C SER A 486 35.69 -14.21 -30.27
N GLY A 487 35.14 -13.17 -29.71
CA GLY A 487 35.69 -12.34 -28.63
C GLY A 487 35.44 -12.95 -27.24
N LYS A 488 36.12 -12.44 -26.22
CA LYS A 488 35.86 -12.75 -24.81
C LYS A 488 34.77 -11.86 -24.26
N ASN A 489 33.79 -12.42 -23.61
CA ASN A 489 32.72 -11.68 -22.98
C ASN A 489 32.86 -11.75 -21.44
N VAL A 490 32.64 -10.64 -20.76
CA VAL A 490 32.60 -10.58 -19.31
C VAL A 490 31.28 -9.99 -18.88
N ILE A 491 30.54 -10.70 -18.03
CA ILE A 491 29.24 -10.30 -17.53
C ILE A 491 29.28 -10.28 -16.00
N VAL A 492 28.91 -9.14 -15.42
CA VAL A 492 28.71 -8.98 -13.97
C VAL A 492 27.24 -8.67 -13.73
N ILE A 493 26.56 -9.57 -13.02
CA ILE A 493 25.15 -9.42 -12.67
C ILE A 493 25.05 -9.22 -11.16
N MET A 494 24.64 -8.05 -10.73
CA MET A 494 24.27 -7.80 -9.34
C MET A 494 22.80 -8.20 -9.14
N MET A 495 22.56 -9.16 -8.25
CA MET A 495 21.22 -9.54 -7.83
C MET A 495 20.95 -8.98 -6.43
N ASP A 496 20.19 -7.88 -6.33
CA ASP A 496 19.94 -7.19 -5.08
C ASP A 496 19.29 -8.12 -4.04
N ARG A 497 19.92 -8.30 -2.88
CA ARG A 497 19.46 -9.19 -1.79
C ARG A 497 19.34 -10.67 -2.14
N ALA A 498 20.07 -11.17 -3.12
CA ALA A 498 20.10 -12.61 -3.34
C ALA A 498 20.87 -13.32 -2.20
N ILE A 499 20.25 -14.35 -1.65
CA ILE A 499 20.69 -14.97 -0.40
C ILE A 499 21.54 -16.19 -0.69
N CYS A 500 22.77 -16.19 -0.18
CA CYS A 500 23.75 -17.22 -0.37
C CYS A 500 23.21 -18.61 0.03
N GLU A 501 22.64 -18.73 1.21
CA GLU A 501 22.18 -19.98 1.80
C GLU A 501 21.03 -20.64 1.06
N PHE A 502 20.32 -19.93 0.19
CA PHE A 502 19.23 -20.53 -0.59
C PHE A 502 19.73 -21.37 -1.74
N PHE A 503 20.91 -21.08 -2.27
CA PHE A 503 21.42 -21.74 -3.49
C PHE A 503 21.48 -23.28 -3.41
N PRO A 504 21.99 -23.91 -2.34
CA PRO A 504 22.02 -25.36 -2.23
C PRO A 504 20.65 -26.03 -2.25
N TYR A 505 19.64 -25.37 -1.71
CA TYR A 505 18.25 -25.86 -1.70
C TYR A 505 17.57 -25.65 -3.06
N ILE A 506 17.83 -24.51 -3.70
CA ILE A 506 17.31 -24.20 -5.04
C ILE A 506 17.79 -25.22 -6.07
N ILE A 507 19.07 -25.58 -6.05
CA ILE A 507 19.66 -26.57 -6.97
C ILE A 507 19.07 -27.95 -6.77
N GLU A 508 18.76 -28.39 -5.54
CA GLU A 508 18.11 -29.65 -5.28
C GLU A 508 16.62 -29.66 -5.61
N GLU A 509 15.93 -28.57 -5.37
CA GLU A 509 14.51 -28.40 -5.72
C GLU A 509 14.30 -28.28 -7.24
N LYS A 510 15.28 -27.68 -7.96
CA LYS A 510 15.27 -27.40 -9.40
C LYS A 510 16.46 -28.05 -10.08
N PRO A 511 16.41 -29.39 -10.31
CA PRO A 511 17.55 -30.13 -10.86
C PRO A 511 18.01 -29.66 -12.24
N GLU A 512 17.11 -29.04 -13.03
CA GLU A 512 17.45 -28.43 -14.32
C GLU A 512 18.54 -27.35 -14.21
N LEU A 513 18.61 -26.68 -13.08
CA LEU A 513 19.64 -25.68 -12.82
C LEU A 513 21.05 -26.28 -12.67
N LYS A 514 21.17 -27.57 -12.35
CA LYS A 514 22.50 -28.23 -12.29
C LYS A 514 23.16 -28.18 -13.65
N GLU A 515 22.45 -28.57 -14.71
CA GLU A 515 22.94 -28.52 -16.08
C GLU A 515 23.06 -27.09 -16.61
N GLN A 516 22.05 -26.23 -16.34
CA GLN A 516 22.02 -24.86 -16.80
C GLN A 516 23.15 -24.02 -16.21
N LEU A 517 23.54 -24.29 -14.97
CA LEU A 517 24.66 -23.61 -14.30
C LEU A 517 25.95 -24.43 -14.28
N ALA A 518 26.08 -25.41 -15.18
CA ALA A 518 27.32 -26.17 -15.36
C ALA A 518 28.49 -25.18 -15.63
N GLY A 519 29.64 -25.45 -15.02
CA GLY A 519 30.82 -24.57 -15.11
C GLY A 519 30.88 -23.45 -14.07
N PHE A 520 29.82 -23.22 -13.28
CA PHE A 520 29.84 -22.26 -12.19
C PHE A 520 30.50 -22.80 -10.93
N THR A 521 31.17 -21.91 -10.20
CA THR A 521 31.67 -22.14 -8.85
C THR A 521 30.83 -21.33 -7.86
N TYR A 522 30.26 -21.96 -6.85
CA TYR A 522 29.52 -21.39 -5.77
C TYR A 522 30.44 -21.13 -4.57
N TYR A 523 30.44 -19.90 -4.03
CA TYR A 523 31.27 -19.49 -2.91
C TYR A 523 30.43 -19.21 -1.66
N PRO A 524 30.12 -20.21 -0.81
CA PRO A 524 29.30 -20.02 0.39
C PRO A 524 29.93 -19.14 1.46
N ASN A 525 31.28 -19.06 1.49
CA ASN A 525 32.02 -18.26 2.45
C ASN A 525 32.26 -16.84 1.96
N THR A 526 31.19 -16.14 1.59
CA THR A 526 31.27 -14.78 1.07
C THR A 526 30.62 -13.79 2.05
N ILE A 527 31.29 -12.68 2.33
CA ILE A 527 30.71 -11.56 3.09
C ILE A 527 30.48 -10.33 2.20
N SER A 528 29.51 -9.52 2.57
CA SER A 528 29.32 -8.15 2.11
C SER A 528 29.84 -7.16 3.14
N TYR A 529 30.37 -6.04 2.68
CA TYR A 529 30.79 -4.94 3.56
C TYR A 529 29.65 -4.04 4.05
N GLY A 530 28.43 -4.29 3.60
CA GLY A 530 27.26 -3.51 4.01
C GLY A 530 25.98 -4.34 4.08
N SER A 531 25.02 -3.92 4.86
CA SER A 531 23.69 -4.53 5.01
C SER A 531 22.63 -3.90 4.10
N THR A 532 23.00 -2.88 3.33
CA THR A 532 22.13 -2.16 2.39
C THR A 532 22.89 -1.83 1.12
N THR A 533 22.20 -1.68 0.01
CA THR A 533 22.78 -1.40 -1.31
C THR A 533 23.65 -0.15 -1.29
N LEU A 534 23.26 0.91 -0.56
CA LEU A 534 24.06 2.14 -0.48
C LEU A 534 25.45 1.91 0.14
N LEU A 535 25.57 0.98 1.10
CA LEU A 535 26.81 0.65 1.77
C LEU A 535 27.62 -0.41 1.01
N ALA A 536 26.94 -1.36 0.38
CA ALA A 536 27.56 -2.56 -0.18
C ALA A 536 27.94 -2.43 -1.65
N ALA A 537 27.13 -1.77 -2.48
CA ALA A 537 27.36 -1.65 -3.92
C ALA A 537 28.67 -0.91 -4.28
N PRO A 538 29.11 0.15 -3.57
CA PRO A 538 30.41 0.76 -3.87
C PRO A 538 31.57 -0.22 -3.76
N GLY A 539 31.60 -1.07 -2.72
CA GLY A 539 32.60 -2.13 -2.57
C GLY A 539 32.51 -3.17 -3.69
N LEU A 540 31.29 -3.62 -4.03
CA LEU A 540 31.05 -4.61 -5.08
C LEU A 540 31.57 -4.13 -6.45
N PHE A 541 31.30 -2.89 -6.84
CA PHE A 541 31.66 -2.37 -8.16
C PHE A 541 33.04 -1.73 -8.21
N GLY A 542 33.51 -1.18 -7.08
CA GLY A 542 34.76 -0.43 -6.97
C GLY A 542 35.89 -1.18 -6.26
N GLY A 543 35.63 -2.31 -5.62
CA GLY A 543 36.61 -3.06 -4.87
C GLY A 543 36.90 -2.49 -3.45
N TYR A 544 38.00 -2.89 -2.86
CA TYR A 544 38.33 -2.63 -1.47
C TYR A 544 38.48 -1.14 -1.12
N GLU A 545 38.88 -0.30 -2.06
CA GLU A 545 38.96 1.16 -1.85
C GLU A 545 37.61 1.84 -1.61
N TYR A 546 36.50 1.13 -1.92
CA TYR A 546 35.15 1.68 -1.82
C TYR A 546 34.27 0.94 -0.77
N THR A 547 34.92 0.21 0.17
CA THR A 547 34.22 -0.32 1.34
C THR A 547 33.81 0.82 2.27
N PRO A 548 32.76 0.67 3.11
CA PRO A 548 32.30 1.75 4.00
C PRO A 548 33.38 2.34 4.88
N GLU A 549 34.29 1.52 5.40
CA GLU A 549 35.44 1.96 6.17
C GLU A 549 36.41 2.83 5.32
N SER A 550 36.76 2.36 4.11
CA SER A 550 37.63 3.08 3.19
C SER A 550 37.00 4.38 2.67
N LEU A 551 35.68 4.39 2.44
CA LEU A 551 34.95 5.60 2.06
C LEU A 551 35.03 6.68 3.13
N ASN A 552 34.93 6.31 4.43
CA ASN A 552 35.03 7.26 5.54
C ASN A 552 36.45 7.69 5.86
N GLN A 553 37.47 6.96 5.39
CA GLN A 553 38.87 7.37 5.52
C GLN A 553 39.35 8.33 4.44
N ARG A 554 38.52 8.56 3.40
CA ARG A 554 38.88 9.34 2.23
C ARG A 554 38.18 10.70 2.24
N ASP A 555 38.94 11.80 2.53
CA ASP A 555 38.42 13.15 2.70
C ASP A 555 38.44 14.01 1.42
N ASP A 556 39.04 13.54 0.33
CA ASP A 556 39.30 14.31 -0.90
C ASP A 556 38.09 14.43 -1.83
N ALA A 557 37.02 13.66 -1.59
CA ALA A 557 35.85 13.61 -2.46
C ALA A 557 34.56 13.48 -1.63
N SER A 558 33.44 13.98 -2.17
CA SER A 558 32.12 13.75 -1.57
C SER A 558 31.65 12.30 -1.74
N LEU A 559 30.74 11.83 -0.88
CA LEU A 559 30.13 10.50 -1.01
C LEU A 559 29.54 10.27 -2.39
N LYS A 560 28.90 11.28 -2.96
CA LYS A 560 28.36 11.24 -4.33
C LYS A 560 29.45 10.98 -5.37
N GLN A 561 30.62 11.59 -5.24
CA GLN A 561 31.76 11.39 -6.13
C GLN A 561 32.33 9.98 -5.96
N LYS A 562 32.60 9.56 -4.70
CA LYS A 562 33.14 8.23 -4.38
C LYS A 562 32.23 7.11 -4.88
N HIS A 563 30.92 7.23 -4.68
CA HIS A 563 29.94 6.28 -5.20
C HIS A 563 29.93 6.23 -6.73
N THR A 564 29.99 7.39 -7.39
CA THR A 564 30.06 7.50 -8.85
C THR A 564 31.35 6.88 -9.41
N GLU A 565 32.48 7.07 -8.76
CA GLU A 565 33.78 6.47 -9.12
C GLU A 565 33.67 4.94 -9.05
N ALA A 566 33.13 4.39 -7.96
CA ALA A 566 32.94 2.95 -7.78
C ALA A 566 32.13 2.34 -8.94
N LEU A 567 31.00 2.94 -9.31
CA LEU A 567 30.17 2.46 -10.42
C LEU A 567 30.87 2.56 -11.79
N LYS A 568 31.74 3.50 -11.96
CA LYS A 568 32.51 3.71 -13.23
C LYS A 568 33.76 2.85 -13.32
N LEU A 569 34.29 2.32 -12.23
CA LEU A 569 35.58 1.67 -12.19
C LEU A 569 35.72 0.56 -13.25
N MET A 570 34.93 -0.49 -13.19
CA MET A 570 35.00 -1.59 -14.17
C MET A 570 34.62 -1.14 -15.57
N PRO A 571 33.52 -0.41 -15.83
CA PRO A 571 33.16 0.05 -17.17
C PRO A 571 34.24 0.88 -17.86
N VAL A 572 34.88 1.79 -17.12
CA VAL A 572 35.96 2.65 -17.70
C VAL A 572 37.19 1.82 -18.01
N ILE A 573 37.63 0.96 -17.08
CA ILE A 573 38.83 0.14 -17.33
C ILE A 573 38.63 -0.81 -18.52
N PHE A 574 37.50 -1.47 -18.65
CA PHE A 574 37.19 -2.32 -19.80
C PHE A 574 37.12 -1.52 -21.10
N SER A 575 36.46 -0.33 -21.06
CA SER A 575 36.38 0.57 -22.19
C SER A 575 37.79 1.04 -22.68
N ASP A 576 38.67 1.42 -21.75
CA ASP A 576 40.05 1.86 -22.03
C ASP A 576 40.89 0.70 -22.59
N ASN A 577 40.53 -0.56 -22.30
CA ASN A 577 41.15 -1.75 -22.88
C ASN A 577 40.45 -2.27 -24.17
N GLY A 578 39.59 -1.44 -24.78
CA GLY A 578 39.02 -1.69 -26.11
C GLY A 578 37.81 -2.62 -26.13
N TYR A 579 37.20 -2.91 -24.98
CA TYR A 579 35.95 -3.68 -24.88
C TYR A 579 34.74 -2.86 -25.34
N ASP A 580 33.75 -3.52 -25.89
CA ASP A 580 32.40 -2.95 -26.04
C ASP A 580 31.70 -3.04 -24.70
N VAL A 581 31.36 -1.91 -24.13
CA VAL A 581 30.89 -1.83 -22.74
C VAL A 581 29.42 -1.45 -22.68
N THR A 582 28.67 -2.23 -21.94
CA THR A 582 27.24 -1.97 -21.66
C THR A 582 26.99 -1.96 -20.15
N VAL A 583 26.28 -0.94 -19.68
CA VAL A 583 25.86 -0.80 -18.26
C VAL A 583 24.34 -0.70 -18.19
N CYS A 584 23.73 -1.58 -17.40
CA CYS A 584 22.29 -1.62 -17.17
C CYS A 584 21.96 -1.45 -15.69
N ASP A 585 21.07 -0.52 -15.37
CA ASP A 585 20.50 -0.28 -14.04
C ASP A 585 21.56 -0.11 -12.91
N PRO A 586 22.60 0.72 -13.04
CA PRO A 586 23.60 0.88 -11.99
C PRO A 586 22.94 1.48 -10.73
N PRO A 587 23.08 0.81 -9.55
CA PRO A 587 22.31 1.19 -8.35
C PRO A 587 22.73 2.56 -7.84
N PHE A 588 21.78 3.41 -7.52
CA PHE A 588 21.97 4.77 -7.01
C PHE A 588 22.93 5.63 -7.86
N ALA A 589 23.05 5.38 -9.18
CA ALA A 589 23.88 6.19 -10.06
C ALA A 589 23.58 7.69 -9.89
N GLY A 590 24.65 8.51 -9.80
CA GLY A 590 24.54 9.92 -9.50
C GLY A 590 24.11 10.21 -8.04
N PHE A 591 24.19 9.20 -7.16
CA PHE A 591 23.77 9.25 -5.77
C PHE A 591 22.27 9.64 -5.67
N SER A 592 21.47 8.95 -6.46
CA SER A 592 20.03 9.19 -6.61
C SER A 592 19.26 7.87 -6.58
N VAL A 593 18.10 7.85 -5.94
CA VAL A 593 17.19 6.69 -5.92
C VAL A 593 16.76 6.30 -7.34
N PHE A 594 16.55 7.29 -8.20
CA PHE A 594 16.40 7.04 -9.64
C PHE A 594 17.78 7.18 -10.31
N PRO A 595 18.35 6.11 -10.89
CA PRO A 595 19.70 6.13 -11.44
C PRO A 595 19.91 7.23 -12.48
N ASP A 596 20.89 8.10 -12.26
CA ASP A 596 21.26 9.15 -13.20
C ASP A 596 22.43 8.67 -14.08
N LEU A 597 22.12 8.21 -15.29
CA LEU A 597 23.12 7.71 -16.24
C LEU A 597 24.04 8.81 -16.83
N ASN A 598 23.79 10.09 -16.54
CA ASN A 598 24.67 11.18 -16.93
C ASN A 598 26.05 11.08 -16.30
N ILE A 599 26.25 10.26 -15.28
CA ILE A 599 27.58 9.96 -14.71
C ILE A 599 28.55 9.41 -15.76
N TYR A 600 28.06 8.80 -16.85
CA TYR A 600 28.85 8.25 -17.94
C TYR A 600 28.99 9.22 -19.15
N ASN A 601 28.57 10.48 -19.05
CA ASN A 601 28.66 11.43 -20.19
C ASN A 601 30.06 11.68 -20.67
N ASP A 602 31.05 11.58 -19.79
CA ASP A 602 32.49 11.71 -20.16
C ASP A 602 33.00 10.48 -20.91
N TYR A 603 32.23 9.40 -21.00
CA TYR A 603 32.58 8.14 -21.66
C TYR A 603 31.48 7.76 -22.67
N PRO A 604 31.33 8.51 -23.77
CA PRO A 604 30.21 8.33 -24.71
C PRO A 604 30.21 6.97 -25.42
N GLN A 605 31.34 6.26 -25.43
CA GLN A 605 31.49 4.92 -25.96
C GLN A 605 30.89 3.81 -25.07
N ILE A 606 30.49 4.11 -23.82
CA ILE A 606 29.83 3.19 -22.92
C ILE A 606 28.34 3.24 -23.21
N ASN A 607 27.75 2.11 -23.61
CA ASN A 607 26.33 1.92 -23.75
C ASN A 607 25.69 1.88 -22.34
N ARG A 608 24.59 2.60 -22.15
CA ARG A 608 23.98 2.75 -20.83
C ARG A 608 22.48 2.72 -20.91
N TYR A 609 21.87 1.86 -20.11
CA TYR A 609 20.44 1.61 -20.16
C TYR A 609 19.83 1.54 -18.76
N ILE A 610 18.55 1.88 -18.67
CA ILE A 610 17.69 1.49 -17.56
C ILE A 610 16.71 0.46 -18.11
N THR A 611 16.79 -0.76 -17.66
CA THR A 611 15.97 -1.87 -18.12
C THR A 611 14.78 -2.14 -17.21
N LYS A 612 14.84 -1.71 -15.95
CA LYS A 612 13.74 -1.84 -14.98
C LYS A 612 12.42 -1.31 -15.58
N ASN A 613 11.38 -2.11 -15.57
CA ASN A 613 10.06 -1.85 -16.18
C ASN A 613 10.01 -1.81 -17.73
N LEU A 614 11.07 -2.14 -18.44
CA LEU A 614 11.09 -2.12 -19.90
C LEU A 614 10.01 -3.01 -20.53
N PHE A 615 9.72 -4.15 -19.91
CA PHE A 615 8.73 -5.15 -20.36
C PHE A 615 7.48 -5.21 -19.48
N SER A 616 7.19 -4.15 -18.71
CA SER A 616 5.94 -4.06 -17.95
C SER A 616 4.78 -3.68 -18.86
N ASP A 617 3.66 -4.38 -18.75
CA ASP A 617 2.42 -3.89 -19.36
C ASP A 617 1.84 -2.74 -18.49
N GLY A 618 1.12 -1.81 -19.13
CA GLY A 618 0.58 -0.65 -18.42
C GLY A 618 -0.56 -0.99 -17.44
N THR A 619 -1.08 -2.21 -17.46
CA THR A 619 -2.22 -2.64 -16.65
C THR A 619 -1.85 -2.74 -15.18
N ASP A 620 -0.71 -3.30 -14.85
CA ASP A 620 -0.25 -3.44 -13.46
C ASP A 620 0.10 -2.07 -12.85
N PHE A 621 0.70 -1.20 -13.65
CA PHE A 621 0.94 0.17 -13.23
C PHE A 621 -0.36 0.92 -12.92
N GLN A 622 -1.41 0.79 -13.73
CA GLN A 622 -2.68 1.46 -13.47
C GLN A 622 -3.36 0.91 -12.21
N LYS A 623 -3.34 -0.40 -11.97
CA LYS A 623 -3.85 -1.03 -10.75
C LYS A 623 -3.12 -0.50 -9.51
N THR A 624 -1.78 -0.49 -9.55
CA THR A 624 -0.93 0.02 -8.47
C THR A 624 -1.20 1.50 -8.18
N LYS A 625 -1.31 2.31 -9.24
CA LYS A 625 -1.64 3.73 -9.14
C LYS A 625 -3.00 3.99 -8.50
N GLU A 626 -4.03 3.23 -8.88
CA GLU A 626 -5.36 3.34 -8.28
C GLU A 626 -5.33 2.96 -6.80
N LEU A 627 -4.62 1.91 -6.45
CA LEU A 627 -4.43 1.48 -5.08
C LEU A 627 -3.70 2.55 -4.25
N LEU A 628 -2.60 3.09 -4.74
CA LEU A 628 -1.84 4.15 -4.06
C LEU A 628 -2.65 5.44 -3.89
N ASN A 629 -3.39 5.86 -4.91
CA ASN A 629 -4.28 7.04 -4.83
C ASN A 629 -5.24 6.96 -3.63
N ARG A 630 -5.70 5.76 -3.31
CA ARG A 630 -6.56 5.48 -2.17
C ARG A 630 -5.77 5.30 -0.87
N ASN A 631 -4.67 4.54 -0.92
CA ASN A 631 -3.93 4.11 0.26
C ASN A 631 -3.22 5.26 0.97
N PHE A 632 -2.78 6.30 0.26
CA PHE A 632 -2.22 7.50 0.91
C PHE A 632 -3.18 8.16 1.89
N PHE A 633 -4.47 8.25 1.55
CA PHE A 633 -5.45 8.77 2.49
C PHE A 633 -5.75 7.78 3.63
N ALA A 634 -5.89 6.49 3.32
CA ALA A 634 -6.14 5.46 4.32
C ALA A 634 -4.98 5.34 5.33
N TYR A 635 -3.73 5.38 4.85
CA TYR A 635 -2.53 5.49 5.69
C TYR A 635 -2.58 6.74 6.58
N SER A 636 -2.95 7.88 6.01
CA SER A 636 -3.07 9.12 6.79
C SER A 636 -4.09 9.00 7.92
N ILE A 637 -5.22 8.32 7.68
CA ILE A 637 -6.21 8.03 8.72
C ILE A 637 -5.63 7.13 9.81
N MET A 638 -4.86 6.10 9.44
CA MET A 638 -4.15 5.28 10.43
C MET A 638 -3.23 6.14 11.29
N ARG A 639 -2.39 6.98 10.68
CA ARG A 639 -1.38 7.81 11.35
C ARG A 639 -1.93 8.86 12.31
N ILE A 640 -3.14 9.32 12.10
CA ILE A 640 -3.82 10.27 12.99
C ILE A 640 -4.72 9.61 14.04
N SER A 641 -4.85 8.29 13.99
CA SER A 641 -5.69 7.52 14.91
C SER A 641 -4.91 7.11 16.16
N PRO A 642 -5.57 6.87 17.30
CA PRO A 642 -4.90 6.31 18.48
C PRO A 642 -4.14 5.02 18.16
N VAL A 643 -2.95 4.85 18.74
CA VAL A 643 -2.04 3.70 18.49
C VAL A 643 -2.74 2.35 18.62
N LEU A 644 -3.72 2.24 19.52
CA LEU A 644 -4.55 1.04 19.69
C LEU A 644 -5.23 0.58 18.39
N PHE A 645 -5.51 1.48 17.46
CA PHE A 645 -6.19 1.17 16.20
C PHE A 645 -5.23 1.00 15.01
N HIS A 646 -3.92 1.30 15.17
CA HIS A 646 -2.98 1.27 14.07
C HIS A 646 -2.90 -0.10 13.39
N LEU A 647 -2.70 -1.17 14.17
CA LEU A 647 -2.63 -2.54 13.62
C LEU A 647 -3.92 -2.90 12.84
N GLY A 648 -5.08 -2.57 13.41
CA GLY A 648 -6.37 -2.82 12.76
C GLY A 648 -6.58 -2.01 11.50
N LEU A 649 -6.21 -0.73 11.50
CA LEU A 649 -6.36 0.17 10.34
C LEU A 649 -5.33 -0.12 9.24
N TYR A 650 -4.13 -0.53 9.61
CA TYR A 650 -3.09 -0.95 8.69
C TYR A 650 -3.49 -2.23 7.93
N ASN A 651 -4.05 -3.20 8.65
CA ASN A 651 -4.56 -4.45 8.08
C ASN A 651 -3.55 -5.11 7.13
N ASN A 652 -2.31 -5.30 7.59
CA ASN A 652 -1.18 -5.84 6.82
C ASN A 652 -0.91 -5.09 5.50
N GLY A 653 -1.01 -3.77 5.51
CA GLY A 653 -0.81 -2.91 4.34
C GLY A 653 -1.97 -2.87 3.35
N MET A 654 -3.06 -3.58 3.65
CA MET A 654 -4.25 -3.61 2.78
C MET A 654 -5.20 -2.43 3.03
N TYR A 655 -5.16 -1.80 4.20
CA TYR A 655 -6.02 -0.67 4.56
C TYR A 655 -7.51 -0.93 4.28
N TYR A 656 -7.97 -2.16 4.53
CA TYR A 656 -9.33 -2.65 4.23
C TYR A 656 -9.69 -2.70 2.73
N HIS A 657 -8.72 -2.57 1.83
CA HIS A 657 -8.98 -2.80 0.41
C HIS A 657 -9.19 -4.30 0.16
N MET A 658 -10.30 -4.63 -0.49
CA MET A 658 -10.66 -6.01 -0.81
C MET A 658 -10.20 -6.32 -2.25
N SER A 659 -8.91 -6.54 -2.42
CA SER A 659 -8.34 -7.06 -3.68
C SER A 659 -8.45 -8.59 -3.75
N GLN A 660 -8.13 -9.16 -4.91
CA GLN A 660 -8.04 -10.62 -5.08
C GLN A 660 -7.07 -11.27 -4.09
N SER A 661 -6.05 -10.52 -3.69
CA SER A 661 -5.04 -10.93 -2.72
C SER A 661 -5.49 -10.88 -1.25
N SER A 662 -6.69 -10.43 -0.96
CA SER A 662 -7.21 -10.28 0.40
C SER A 662 -7.81 -11.55 0.99
N VAL A 663 -7.42 -12.73 0.54
CA VAL A 663 -7.59 -13.92 1.36
C VAL A 663 -6.72 -13.71 2.60
N GLN A 664 -7.33 -13.21 3.67
CA GLN A 664 -6.62 -12.96 4.91
C GLN A 664 -6.22 -14.28 5.53
N VAL A 665 -4.93 -14.45 5.54
CA VAL A 665 -4.29 -15.45 6.36
C VAL A 665 -4.00 -14.82 7.72
N PRO A 666 -4.22 -15.53 8.82
CA PRO A 666 -3.90 -15.05 10.15
C PRO A 666 -2.47 -14.53 10.24
N ASP A 667 -2.29 -13.40 10.92
CA ASP A 667 -1.00 -12.75 11.10
C ASP A 667 0.05 -13.73 11.64
N GLY A 668 1.24 -13.71 11.03
CA GLY A 668 2.46 -14.29 11.57
C GLY A 668 2.74 -15.74 11.23
N LEU A 669 1.80 -16.49 10.66
CA LEU A 669 2.09 -17.86 10.22
C LEU A 669 2.22 -17.91 8.69
N TYR A 670 3.22 -18.68 8.22
CA TYR A 670 3.32 -19.04 6.82
C TYR A 670 2.06 -19.79 6.38
N THR A 671 1.52 -19.42 5.25
CA THR A 671 0.46 -20.18 4.59
C THR A 671 0.76 -20.29 3.12
N ALA A 672 0.50 -21.46 2.58
CA ALA A 672 0.67 -21.78 1.17
C ALA A 672 -0.27 -20.99 0.24
N GLN A 673 -1.22 -20.24 0.77
CA GLN A 673 -2.18 -19.46 0.00
C GLN A 673 -1.92 -17.96 0.11
N GLY A 674 -1.91 -17.30 -1.01
CA GLY A 674 -1.82 -15.85 -1.08
C GLY A 674 -2.15 -15.37 -2.49
N GLY A 675 -2.58 -14.12 -2.61
CA GLY A 675 -2.63 -13.47 -3.90
C GLY A 675 -1.31 -12.77 -4.21
N THR A 676 -1.12 -12.31 -5.44
CA THR A 676 -0.09 -11.36 -5.76
C THR A 676 -0.30 -10.12 -4.89
N THR A 677 0.75 -9.72 -4.21
CA THR A 677 0.71 -8.58 -3.30
C THR A 677 0.93 -7.28 -4.06
N SER A 678 0.84 -6.17 -3.36
CA SER A 678 1.01 -4.82 -3.89
C SER A 678 2.35 -4.56 -4.59
N ASN A 679 3.40 -5.33 -4.33
CA ASN A 679 4.72 -5.20 -4.98
C ASN A 679 4.82 -5.90 -6.33
N THR A 680 3.72 -6.41 -6.86
CA THR A 680 3.69 -7.18 -8.11
C THR A 680 4.29 -6.40 -9.29
N SER A 681 3.97 -5.11 -9.42
CA SER A 681 4.48 -4.31 -10.53
C SER A 681 6.01 -4.09 -10.47
N GLU A 682 6.58 -3.93 -9.28
CA GLU A 682 8.03 -3.75 -9.09
C GLU A 682 8.77 -5.05 -9.36
N PHE A 683 8.31 -6.15 -8.80
CA PHE A 683 8.86 -7.48 -9.10
C PHE A 683 8.75 -7.81 -10.59
N ILE A 684 7.57 -7.67 -11.20
CA ILE A 684 7.36 -7.96 -12.63
C ILE A 684 8.26 -7.08 -13.50
N GLY A 685 8.46 -5.81 -13.08
CA GLY A 685 9.31 -4.87 -13.80
C GLY A 685 10.77 -5.30 -13.94
N THR A 686 11.29 -6.04 -12.97
CA THR A 686 12.67 -6.57 -12.96
C THR A 686 12.74 -8.03 -13.37
N TYR A 687 11.79 -8.86 -12.97
CA TYR A 687 11.68 -10.26 -13.36
C TYR A 687 11.54 -10.44 -14.88
N ASN A 688 10.72 -9.61 -15.54
CA ASN A 688 10.57 -9.66 -17.00
C ASN A 688 11.85 -9.28 -17.72
N VAL A 689 12.74 -8.48 -17.14
CA VAL A 689 14.06 -8.21 -17.71
C VAL A 689 14.89 -9.49 -17.74
N LEU A 690 14.95 -10.26 -16.65
CA LEU A 690 15.65 -11.56 -16.64
C LEU A 690 15.03 -12.54 -17.66
N LYS A 691 13.70 -12.63 -17.69
CA LYS A 691 12.98 -13.50 -18.65
C LYS A 691 13.25 -13.11 -20.11
N LYS A 692 13.58 -11.86 -20.38
CA LYS A 692 13.81 -11.30 -21.72
C LYS A 692 15.30 -11.08 -22.05
N LEU A 693 16.22 -11.51 -21.20
CA LEU A 693 17.67 -11.43 -21.51
C LEU A 693 18.02 -12.03 -22.86
N PRO A 694 17.45 -13.18 -23.30
CA PRO A 694 17.67 -13.70 -24.66
C PRO A 694 17.29 -12.69 -25.75
N GLU A 695 16.21 -11.95 -25.59
CA GLU A 695 15.76 -10.96 -26.58
C GLU A 695 16.62 -9.67 -26.55
N LEU A 696 17.22 -9.35 -25.40
CA LEU A 696 18.13 -8.22 -25.25
C LEU A 696 19.56 -8.53 -25.72
N THR A 697 19.89 -9.81 -25.85
CA THR A 697 21.24 -10.24 -26.25
C THR A 697 21.42 -10.06 -27.76
N ASN A 698 22.30 -9.14 -28.15
CA ASN A 698 22.73 -8.95 -29.54
C ASN A 698 23.98 -9.80 -29.83
N VAL A 699 23.79 -10.89 -30.56
CA VAL A 699 24.87 -11.83 -30.90
C VAL A 699 25.70 -11.29 -32.07
N THR A 700 26.97 -11.04 -31.82
CA THR A 700 27.93 -10.58 -32.84
C THR A 700 29.04 -11.62 -33.09
N ASP A 701 29.78 -11.48 -34.16
CA ASP A 701 30.94 -12.31 -34.50
C ASP A 701 32.01 -11.40 -35.17
N THR A 702 32.45 -10.43 -34.39
CA THR A 702 33.39 -9.41 -34.84
C THR A 702 34.80 -9.63 -34.29
N GLY A 703 34.95 -10.53 -33.32
CA GLY A 703 36.15 -10.75 -32.55
C GLY A 703 36.42 -9.67 -31.49
N LYS A 704 35.48 -8.78 -31.27
CA LYS A 704 35.59 -7.70 -30.27
C LYS A 704 35.19 -8.23 -28.90
N ASN A 705 36.02 -7.96 -27.90
CA ASN A 705 35.66 -8.31 -26.50
C ASN A 705 34.52 -7.43 -25.98
N THR A 706 33.69 -7.97 -25.12
CA THR A 706 32.54 -7.25 -24.52
C THR A 706 32.56 -7.29 -23.00
N PHE A 707 32.04 -6.25 -22.40
CA PHE A 707 31.77 -6.21 -20.94
C PHE A 707 30.34 -5.71 -20.68
N CYS A 708 29.61 -6.46 -19.90
CA CYS A 708 28.28 -6.07 -19.45
C CYS A 708 28.20 -6.03 -17.92
N MET A 709 27.71 -4.92 -17.38
CA MET A 709 27.39 -4.74 -15.98
C MET A 709 25.88 -4.53 -15.85
N LEU A 710 25.18 -5.45 -15.20
CA LEU A 710 23.72 -5.44 -15.06
C LEU A 710 23.35 -5.55 -13.58
N SER A 711 22.45 -4.70 -13.10
CA SER A 711 21.82 -4.87 -11.78
C SER A 711 20.35 -5.25 -11.93
N ASN A 712 19.84 -6.11 -11.04
CA ASN A 712 18.45 -6.58 -11.06
C ASN A 712 17.89 -6.75 -9.65
N ASP A 713 16.70 -6.18 -9.41
CA ASP A 713 16.04 -6.13 -8.09
C ASP A 713 14.96 -7.21 -7.93
N SER A 714 14.90 -8.27 -8.77
CA SER A 714 13.85 -9.30 -8.67
C SER A 714 13.92 -10.10 -7.37
N THR A 715 15.06 -10.15 -6.71
CA THR A 715 15.27 -10.74 -5.39
C THR A 715 15.03 -9.78 -4.24
N HIS A 716 14.93 -8.47 -4.53
CA HIS A 716 14.62 -7.41 -3.55
C HIS A 716 13.12 -7.19 -3.38
N ASP A 717 12.35 -7.10 -4.46
CA ASP A 717 10.92 -6.77 -4.47
C ASP A 717 10.06 -8.03 -4.35
N ILE A 718 10.05 -8.63 -3.18
CA ILE A 718 9.50 -9.95 -2.92
C ILE A 718 7.97 -10.03 -3.02
N ILE A 719 7.48 -11.05 -3.74
CA ILE A 719 6.06 -11.42 -3.83
C ILE A 719 5.87 -12.93 -3.63
N MET A 720 4.62 -13.36 -3.42
CA MET A 720 4.30 -14.80 -3.51
C MET A 720 4.21 -15.20 -4.98
N LEU A 721 4.83 -16.32 -5.32
CA LEU A 721 4.80 -16.89 -6.67
C LEU A 721 4.08 -18.23 -6.68
N GLN A 722 3.51 -18.60 -7.82
CA GLN A 722 2.83 -19.89 -7.99
C GLN A 722 3.85 -20.99 -8.20
N GLU A 723 3.91 -21.94 -7.28
CA GLU A 723 4.71 -23.16 -7.38
C GLU A 723 3.98 -24.24 -8.21
N PRO A 724 4.70 -25.17 -8.86
CA PRO A 724 6.16 -25.29 -8.91
C PRO A 724 6.86 -24.44 -9.96
N ALA A 725 6.13 -23.66 -10.77
CA ALA A 725 6.71 -22.89 -11.86
C ALA A 725 7.44 -21.60 -11.38
N TYR A 726 7.17 -21.17 -10.16
CA TYR A 726 7.68 -19.92 -9.58
C TYR A 726 7.39 -18.68 -10.45
N GLU A 727 6.16 -18.65 -10.98
CA GLU A 727 5.71 -17.55 -11.84
C GLU A 727 4.70 -16.64 -11.12
N PRO A 728 4.67 -15.35 -11.49
CA PRO A 728 3.64 -14.42 -11.02
C PRO A 728 2.24 -14.91 -11.41
N SER A 729 1.31 -14.88 -10.47
CA SER A 729 -0.10 -15.24 -10.69
C SER A 729 -1.02 -14.29 -9.94
N GLU A 730 -2.19 -14.00 -10.53
CA GLU A 730 -3.21 -13.20 -9.85
C GLU A 730 -3.73 -13.89 -8.57
N LYS A 731 -3.73 -15.21 -8.56
CA LYS A 731 -4.12 -16.02 -7.41
C LYS A 731 -3.09 -17.13 -7.22
N VAL A 732 -2.40 -17.07 -6.08
CA VAL A 732 -1.43 -18.10 -5.68
C VAL A 732 -2.12 -19.08 -4.72
N ASP A 733 -2.01 -20.38 -5.02
CA ASP A 733 -2.39 -21.48 -4.15
C ASP A 733 -1.37 -22.59 -4.26
N ASN A 734 -0.43 -22.60 -3.32
CA ASN A 734 0.66 -23.57 -3.23
C ASN A 734 0.35 -24.70 -2.24
N THR A 735 -0.89 -24.85 -1.76
CA THR A 735 -1.25 -25.79 -0.70
C THR A 735 -0.87 -27.24 -1.04
N ALA A 736 -1.11 -27.66 -2.29
CA ALA A 736 -0.79 -29.01 -2.73
C ALA A 736 0.74 -29.21 -2.75
N TYR A 737 1.48 -28.28 -3.34
CA TYR A 737 2.93 -28.34 -3.44
C TYR A 737 3.61 -28.30 -2.07
N GLU A 738 3.20 -27.38 -1.21
CA GLU A 738 3.76 -27.22 0.14
C GLU A 738 3.42 -28.38 1.08
N SER A 739 2.33 -29.12 0.84
CA SER A 739 2.03 -30.32 1.62
C SER A 739 3.04 -31.46 1.38
N GLU A 740 3.71 -31.46 0.23
CA GLU A 740 4.70 -32.44 -0.18
C GLU A 740 6.13 -31.91 -0.04
N HIS A 741 6.34 -30.61 -0.22
CA HIS A 741 7.65 -29.96 -0.31
C HIS A 741 7.85 -28.84 0.72
N GLY A 742 7.05 -28.77 1.79
CA GLY A 742 7.11 -27.70 2.80
C GLY A 742 8.47 -27.59 3.50
N THR A 743 9.21 -28.69 3.60
CA THR A 743 10.62 -28.73 4.00
C THR A 743 11.48 -28.82 2.74
N ARG A 744 12.39 -27.88 2.53
CA ARG A 744 13.40 -27.93 1.47
C ARG A 744 14.64 -28.67 1.97
N LEU A 745 15.24 -29.46 1.12
CA LEU A 745 16.45 -30.26 1.45
C LEU A 745 17.60 -29.79 0.56
N SER A 746 18.78 -29.66 1.15
CA SER A 746 20.04 -29.53 0.42
C SER A 746 20.66 -30.92 0.11
N ALA A 747 21.66 -30.99 -0.77
CA ALA A 747 22.33 -32.25 -1.14
C ALA A 747 22.95 -32.97 0.06
N ASP A 748 23.39 -32.27 1.08
CA ASP A 748 23.94 -32.82 2.33
C ASP A 748 22.86 -33.19 3.37
N GLY A 749 21.58 -33.07 2.99
CA GLY A 749 20.43 -33.46 3.81
C GLY A 749 20.04 -32.46 4.89
N LYS A 750 20.54 -31.23 4.83
CA LYS A 750 20.08 -30.15 5.72
C LYS A 750 18.67 -29.70 5.35
N GLU A 751 17.87 -29.48 6.38
CA GLU A 751 16.47 -29.04 6.24
C GLU A 751 16.33 -27.51 6.34
N MET A 752 15.51 -26.95 5.48
CA MET A 752 15.07 -25.56 5.57
C MET A 752 13.54 -25.51 5.63
N ASN A 753 13.02 -24.88 6.69
CA ASN A 753 11.61 -24.76 6.95
C ASN A 753 11.20 -23.28 7.05
N PHE A 754 10.11 -22.92 6.40
CA PHE A 754 9.59 -21.54 6.44
C PHE A 754 8.55 -21.38 7.53
N THR A 755 8.73 -20.36 8.37
CA THR A 755 7.80 -19.99 9.45
C THR A 755 7.03 -18.70 9.17
N THR A 756 7.55 -17.86 8.28
CA THR A 756 6.96 -16.58 7.93
C THR A 756 6.76 -16.42 6.42
N ARG A 757 5.80 -15.56 6.04
CA ARG A 757 5.58 -15.19 4.65
C ARG A 757 6.76 -14.43 4.04
N LYS A 758 7.51 -13.70 4.84
CA LYS A 758 8.72 -12.98 4.41
C LYS A 758 9.77 -13.99 3.91
N GLN A 759 10.04 -15.03 4.67
CA GLN A 759 11.01 -16.06 4.33
C GLN A 759 10.67 -16.77 3.01
N ILE A 760 9.42 -17.27 2.86
CA ILE A 760 9.02 -17.99 1.64
C ILE A 760 9.01 -17.08 0.41
N LYS A 761 8.60 -15.84 0.54
CA LYS A 761 8.64 -14.88 -0.57
C LYS A 761 10.06 -14.62 -1.07
N HIS A 762 11.01 -14.42 -0.15
CA HIS A 762 12.42 -14.29 -0.53
C HIS A 762 12.93 -15.54 -1.23
N TYR A 763 12.62 -16.73 -0.69
CA TYR A 763 13.00 -17.98 -1.33
C TYR A 763 12.41 -18.09 -2.73
N GLN A 764 11.10 -17.92 -2.89
CA GLN A 764 10.41 -18.02 -4.18
C GLN A 764 10.96 -17.06 -5.23
N CYS A 765 11.24 -15.81 -4.84
CA CYS A 765 11.82 -14.83 -5.76
C CYS A 765 13.27 -15.16 -6.13
N ASN A 766 14.06 -15.73 -5.22
CA ASN A 766 15.39 -16.24 -5.54
C ASN A 766 15.31 -17.42 -6.52
N VAL A 767 14.41 -18.39 -6.31
CA VAL A 767 14.19 -19.52 -7.24
C VAL A 767 13.79 -19.00 -8.62
N ALA A 768 12.81 -18.11 -8.67
CA ALA A 768 12.32 -17.53 -9.93
C ALA A 768 13.43 -16.83 -10.72
N SER A 769 14.26 -16.04 -10.04
CA SER A 769 15.36 -15.34 -10.66
C SER A 769 16.44 -16.29 -11.18
N MET A 770 16.77 -17.32 -10.41
CA MET A 770 17.73 -18.36 -10.85
C MET A 770 17.22 -19.15 -12.04
N LEU A 771 15.93 -19.49 -12.10
CA LEU A 771 15.35 -20.17 -13.26
C LEU A 771 15.45 -19.30 -14.53
N ARG A 772 15.19 -17.99 -14.45
CA ARG A 772 15.32 -17.10 -15.63
C ARG A 772 16.78 -16.94 -16.04
N LEU A 773 17.71 -16.89 -15.10
CA LEU A 773 19.15 -16.88 -15.41
C LEU A 773 19.59 -18.20 -16.03
N GLY A 774 19.09 -19.36 -15.54
CA GLY A 774 19.33 -20.66 -16.12
C GLY A 774 18.89 -20.76 -17.58
N GLU A 775 17.69 -20.26 -17.91
CA GLU A 775 17.19 -20.19 -19.29
C GLU A 775 18.09 -19.32 -20.18
N TRP A 776 18.65 -18.24 -19.64
CA TRP A 776 19.59 -17.42 -20.39
C TRP A 776 20.93 -18.16 -20.60
N MET A 777 21.40 -18.94 -19.65
CA MET A 777 22.60 -19.78 -19.84
C MET A 777 22.42 -20.80 -20.98
N ASP A 778 21.24 -21.41 -21.10
CA ASP A 778 20.90 -22.29 -22.21
C ASP A 778 20.92 -21.52 -23.54
N TYR A 779 20.34 -20.34 -23.59
CA TYR A 779 20.42 -19.48 -24.77
C TYR A 779 21.88 -19.15 -25.17
N LEU A 780 22.73 -18.86 -24.18
CA LEU A 780 24.16 -18.58 -24.46
C LEU A 780 24.87 -19.81 -25.05
N ARG A 781 24.55 -21.04 -24.57
CA ARG A 781 25.09 -22.29 -25.14
C ARG A 781 24.58 -22.49 -26.57
N GLU A 782 23.31 -22.38 -26.80
CA GLU A 782 22.68 -22.54 -28.13
C GLU A 782 23.30 -21.59 -29.18
N ASN A 783 23.69 -20.41 -28.75
CA ASN A 783 24.31 -19.41 -29.64
C ASN A 783 25.83 -19.44 -29.66
N GLY A 784 26.49 -20.39 -28.99
CA GLY A 784 27.95 -20.54 -28.98
C GLY A 784 28.69 -19.39 -28.27
N LEU A 785 28.05 -18.82 -27.24
CA LEU A 785 28.58 -17.73 -26.44
C LEU A 785 29.07 -18.19 -25.05
N TYR A 786 28.63 -19.37 -24.58
CA TYR A 786 28.81 -19.78 -23.19
C TYR A 786 30.27 -19.96 -22.80
N ASP A 787 31.05 -20.71 -23.60
CA ASP A 787 32.42 -21.07 -23.26
C ASP A 787 33.39 -19.88 -23.26
N ASN A 788 33.14 -18.89 -24.09
CA ASN A 788 33.95 -17.69 -24.20
C ASN A 788 33.42 -16.52 -23.35
N THR A 789 32.50 -16.80 -22.44
CA THR A 789 31.89 -15.82 -21.52
C THR A 789 32.27 -16.13 -20.08
N ARG A 790 32.85 -15.14 -19.38
CA ARG A 790 32.96 -15.12 -17.91
C ARG A 790 31.71 -14.49 -17.36
N ILE A 791 31.07 -15.17 -16.40
CA ILE A 791 29.83 -14.70 -15.77
C ILE A 791 30.02 -14.67 -14.26
N ILE A 792 29.77 -13.52 -13.65
CA ILE A 792 29.80 -13.29 -12.21
C ILE A 792 28.39 -12.89 -11.78
N ILE A 793 27.71 -13.76 -11.04
CA ILE A 793 26.44 -13.47 -10.41
C ILE A 793 26.73 -13.22 -8.95
N VAL A 794 26.52 -12.00 -8.50
CA VAL A 794 26.89 -11.56 -7.15
C VAL A 794 25.77 -10.74 -6.54
N SER A 795 25.48 -10.91 -5.24
CA SER A 795 24.61 -10.01 -4.51
C SER A 795 25.41 -8.90 -3.84
N ASP A 796 24.80 -7.75 -3.71
CA ASP A 796 25.35 -6.65 -2.93
C ASP A 796 25.36 -7.00 -1.43
N HIS A 797 24.21 -7.48 -0.89
CA HIS A 797 24.07 -7.95 0.50
C HIS A 797 23.00 -9.04 0.58
N GLY A 798 22.89 -9.70 1.72
CA GLY A 798 21.81 -10.62 2.03
C GLY A 798 20.59 -9.93 2.67
N LYS A 799 19.82 -10.65 3.46
CA LYS A 799 18.66 -10.13 4.19
C LYS A 799 18.49 -10.80 5.54
N ASP A 800 18.21 -10.00 6.56
CA ASP A 800 17.70 -10.48 7.84
C ASP A 800 16.32 -11.14 7.64
N LEU A 801 16.22 -12.43 7.91
CA LEU A 801 15.01 -13.23 7.73
C LEU A 801 14.47 -13.83 9.03
N ASP A 802 14.90 -13.32 10.18
CA ASP A 802 14.49 -13.82 11.50
C ASP A 802 14.63 -15.35 11.59
N PHE A 803 15.74 -15.85 11.05
CA PHE A 803 16.21 -17.20 11.13
C PHE A 803 15.47 -18.30 10.31
N LEU A 804 16.23 -19.09 9.54
CA LEU A 804 15.74 -20.16 8.66
C LEU A 804 16.34 -21.55 8.93
N PHE A 805 17.49 -21.64 9.59
CA PHE A 805 18.29 -22.87 9.62
C PHE A 805 18.47 -23.41 11.05
N GLY A 806 18.02 -24.66 11.28
CA GLY A 806 18.23 -25.42 12.50
C GLY A 806 16.96 -25.96 13.16
N ASP A 807 17.13 -27.02 13.95
CA ASP A 807 16.06 -27.71 14.67
C ASP A 807 15.37 -26.91 15.79
N LYS A 808 15.83 -25.69 16.06
CA LYS A 808 15.32 -24.87 17.15
C LYS A 808 15.33 -23.40 16.75
N ILE A 809 14.14 -22.84 16.61
CA ILE A 809 13.93 -21.40 16.81
C ILE A 809 14.18 -21.13 18.29
N THR A 810 15.43 -21.05 18.68
CA THR A 810 15.81 -20.56 20.02
C THR A 810 15.98 -19.07 19.90
N ASP A 811 15.19 -18.33 20.64
CA ASP A 811 15.30 -16.87 20.74
C ASP A 811 16.78 -16.46 20.91
N GLY A 812 17.41 -16.00 19.85
CA GLY A 812 18.65 -15.25 19.90
C GLY A 812 19.96 -15.95 19.57
N GLU A 813 20.01 -17.23 19.16
CA GLU A 813 21.29 -17.92 18.89
C GLU A 813 22.01 -17.49 17.60
N ASP A 814 21.34 -16.77 16.70
CA ASP A 814 21.93 -16.28 15.43
C ASP A 814 21.98 -14.75 15.32
N LYS A 815 21.59 -14.09 16.36
CA LYS A 815 21.89 -12.67 16.49
C LYS A 815 23.37 -12.50 16.80
N ILE A 816 23.99 -11.58 16.08
CA ILE A 816 25.40 -11.24 16.27
C ILE A 816 25.62 -10.90 17.74
N PRO A 817 26.54 -11.58 18.42
CA PRO A 817 26.83 -11.32 19.83
C PRO A 817 27.28 -9.87 20.04
N SER A 818 26.71 -9.19 20.99
CA SER A 818 27.09 -7.82 21.34
C SER A 818 27.04 -7.62 22.83
N ASP A 819 28.04 -6.90 23.36
CA ASP A 819 28.06 -6.48 24.76
C ASP A 819 27.09 -5.31 25.04
N ASP A 820 26.61 -4.61 24.00
CA ASP A 820 25.65 -3.52 24.12
C ASP A 820 24.24 -3.94 23.68
N ASN A 821 23.44 -4.33 24.66
CA ASN A 821 22.03 -4.71 24.46
C ASN A 821 21.13 -3.56 23.94
N ARG A 822 21.63 -2.35 23.77
CA ARG A 822 20.87 -1.21 23.21
C ARG A 822 20.92 -1.17 21.70
N ILE A 823 21.88 -1.87 21.09
CA ILE A 823 22.08 -1.94 19.65
C ILE A 823 21.47 -3.26 19.14
N ASN A 824 20.53 -3.16 18.23
CA ASN A 824 19.93 -4.32 17.60
C ASN A 824 20.67 -4.59 16.29
N PHE A 825 21.48 -5.63 16.26
CA PHE A 825 22.18 -6.08 15.05
C PHE A 825 21.26 -6.98 14.22
N SER A 826 21.43 -6.90 12.90
CA SER A 826 20.80 -7.85 11.98
C SER A 826 21.37 -9.25 12.19
N ASP A 827 20.66 -10.31 11.74
CA ASP A 827 21.26 -11.65 11.69
C ASP A 827 22.39 -11.72 10.67
N ILE A 828 23.24 -12.74 10.76
CA ILE A 828 24.40 -12.91 9.86
C ILE A 828 23.99 -13.03 8.40
N MET A 829 22.78 -13.48 8.08
CA MET A 829 22.28 -13.61 6.71
C MET A 829 22.20 -12.27 5.99
N ALA A 830 22.03 -11.15 6.72
CA ALA A 830 22.05 -9.83 6.12
C ALA A 830 23.39 -9.48 5.44
N TYR A 831 24.45 -10.14 5.86
CA TYR A 831 25.83 -9.87 5.42
C TYR A 831 26.41 -10.97 4.52
N LYS A 832 25.63 -11.99 4.18
CA LYS A 832 26.05 -13.13 3.35
C LYS A 832 25.44 -13.06 1.93
N PRO A 833 26.11 -12.40 0.99
CA PRO A 833 25.66 -12.26 -0.38
C PRO A 833 25.89 -13.54 -1.18
N LEU A 834 25.04 -13.83 -2.17
CA LEU A 834 25.29 -14.84 -3.17
C LEU A 834 26.50 -14.49 -4.01
N LEU A 835 27.38 -15.46 -4.29
CA LEU A 835 28.46 -15.35 -5.25
C LEU A 835 28.61 -16.64 -6.05
N LEU A 836 28.36 -16.52 -7.35
CA LEU A 836 28.55 -17.58 -8.35
C LEU A 836 29.45 -17.05 -9.45
N VAL A 837 30.49 -17.82 -9.79
CA VAL A 837 31.46 -17.40 -10.83
C VAL A 837 31.62 -18.52 -11.83
N LYS A 838 31.42 -18.21 -13.12
CA LYS A 838 31.77 -19.11 -14.24
C LYS A 838 32.90 -18.45 -15.04
N ASP A 839 34.01 -19.17 -15.18
CA ASP A 839 35.18 -18.71 -15.97
C ASP A 839 35.13 -19.23 -17.41
N PHE A 840 36.02 -18.74 -18.26
CA PHE A 840 36.16 -19.18 -19.65
C PHE A 840 36.50 -20.67 -19.70
N GLY A 841 35.83 -21.41 -20.59
CA GLY A 841 36.10 -22.81 -20.81
C GLY A 841 35.96 -23.72 -19.57
N SER A 842 35.17 -23.32 -18.59
CA SER A 842 34.86 -24.20 -17.44
C SER A 842 34.11 -25.44 -17.90
N ASP A 843 34.51 -26.62 -17.42
CA ASP A 843 34.12 -27.95 -17.92
C ASP A 843 33.34 -28.77 -16.89
N SER A 844 33.06 -28.29 -15.69
CA SER A 844 32.25 -28.98 -14.73
C SER A 844 30.80 -29.15 -15.23
N THR A 845 30.22 -30.33 -15.00
CA THR A 845 28.86 -30.68 -15.46
C THR A 845 27.74 -30.14 -14.57
N GLU A 846 28.10 -29.66 -13.40
CA GLU A 846 27.20 -29.03 -12.40
C GLU A 846 27.97 -27.97 -11.62
N PRO A 847 27.31 -27.09 -10.88
CA PRO A 847 28.00 -26.11 -10.05
C PRO A 847 28.89 -26.77 -8.99
N VAL A 848 30.10 -26.27 -8.84
CA VAL A 848 31.07 -26.73 -7.85
C VAL A 848 31.09 -25.81 -6.66
N THR A 849 31.12 -26.33 -5.44
CA THR A 849 31.26 -25.57 -4.23
C THR A 849 32.72 -25.34 -3.89
N ASP A 850 33.13 -24.09 -3.68
CA ASP A 850 34.45 -23.69 -3.20
C ASP A 850 34.30 -22.88 -1.90
N HIS A 851 34.89 -23.40 -0.82
CA HIS A 851 34.82 -22.79 0.51
C HIS A 851 35.90 -21.71 0.75
N THR A 852 36.61 -21.28 -0.29
CA THR A 852 37.55 -20.14 -0.19
C THR A 852 36.80 -18.93 0.31
N PHE A 853 37.37 -18.22 1.27
CA PHE A 853 36.80 -17.00 1.80
C PHE A 853 36.83 -15.89 0.75
N MET A 854 35.67 -15.31 0.49
CA MET A 854 35.44 -14.26 -0.49
C MET A 854 34.70 -13.07 0.10
N THR A 855 34.77 -11.95 -0.60
CA THR A 855 33.94 -10.78 -0.31
C THR A 855 33.29 -10.29 -1.60
N ASN A 856 32.20 -9.56 -1.51
CA ASN A 856 31.62 -8.93 -2.71
C ASN A 856 32.56 -7.87 -3.34
N ALA A 857 33.54 -7.34 -2.59
CA ALA A 857 34.59 -6.44 -3.11
C ALA A 857 35.65 -7.13 -3.97
N ASP A 858 35.65 -8.47 -4.04
CA ASP A 858 36.50 -9.23 -4.99
C ASP A 858 35.99 -9.15 -6.43
N THR A 859 34.77 -8.66 -6.68
CA THR A 859 34.12 -8.64 -7.99
C THR A 859 35.00 -7.97 -9.08
N PRO A 860 35.62 -6.81 -8.89
CA PRO A 860 36.48 -6.22 -9.93
C PRO A 860 37.71 -7.09 -10.26
N THR A 861 38.34 -7.68 -9.24
CA THR A 861 39.51 -8.55 -9.47
C THR A 861 39.14 -9.84 -10.17
N LEU A 862 37.96 -10.42 -9.86
CA LEU A 862 37.43 -11.57 -10.59
C LEU A 862 37.13 -11.21 -12.05
N ALA A 863 36.52 -10.04 -12.30
CA ALA A 863 36.20 -9.57 -13.63
C ALA A 863 37.48 -9.37 -14.49
N PHE A 864 38.56 -8.79 -13.95
CA PHE A 864 39.79 -8.50 -14.64
C PHE A 864 40.73 -9.69 -14.78
N LYS A 865 40.58 -10.75 -13.97
CA LYS A 865 41.50 -11.88 -13.88
C LYS A 865 41.88 -12.46 -15.25
N GLY A 866 43.18 -12.41 -15.61
CA GLY A 866 43.72 -12.95 -16.87
C GLY A 866 43.27 -12.20 -18.15
N LEU A 867 42.72 -11.00 -17.99
CA LEU A 867 42.26 -10.15 -19.08
C LEU A 867 42.99 -8.79 -19.05
N ILE A 868 43.16 -8.22 -17.88
CA ILE A 868 43.78 -6.93 -17.67
C ILE A 868 44.87 -7.10 -16.62
N ASP A 869 46.14 -6.91 -17.03
CA ASP A 869 47.26 -7.06 -16.13
C ASP A 869 47.44 -5.82 -15.28
N ASN A 870 47.60 -6.01 -13.93
CA ASN A 870 47.84 -4.96 -12.97
C ASN A 870 46.83 -3.79 -13.08
N PRO A 871 45.55 -4.04 -12.99
CA PRO A 871 44.55 -2.97 -13.15
C PRO A 871 44.75 -1.88 -12.12
N VAL A 872 44.65 -0.63 -12.56
CA VAL A 872 44.79 0.59 -11.72
C VAL A 872 43.48 1.34 -11.73
N ASN A 873 43.10 1.80 -10.59
CA ASN A 873 41.91 2.64 -10.42
C ASN A 873 42.13 3.98 -11.11
N PRO A 874 41.34 4.34 -12.13
CA PRO A 874 41.51 5.56 -12.89
C PRO A 874 41.24 6.83 -12.09
N PHE A 875 40.63 6.74 -10.95
CA PHE A 875 40.23 7.87 -10.12
C PHE A 875 41.20 8.12 -8.96
N THR A 876 41.83 7.08 -8.41
CA THR A 876 42.74 7.18 -7.27
C THR A 876 44.21 6.92 -7.65
N GLY A 877 44.45 6.22 -8.74
CA GLY A 877 45.77 5.79 -9.13
C GLY A 877 46.29 4.55 -8.42
N ASN A 878 45.52 3.93 -7.57
CA ASN A 878 45.91 2.78 -6.80
C ASN A 878 45.71 1.48 -7.59
N ARG A 879 46.50 0.44 -7.26
CA ARG A 879 46.35 -0.87 -7.88
C ARG A 879 45.10 -1.55 -7.34
N ILE A 880 44.30 -2.17 -8.19
CA ILE A 880 43.14 -2.98 -7.82
C ILE A 880 43.63 -4.42 -7.59
N CYS A 881 43.48 -4.90 -6.37
CA CYS A 881 43.82 -6.27 -5.98
C CYS A 881 42.94 -6.74 -4.83
N SER A 882 42.91 -8.05 -4.60
CA SER A 882 42.21 -8.71 -3.47
C SER A 882 43.17 -9.09 -2.32
N ASP A 883 44.42 -8.63 -2.36
CA ASP A 883 45.43 -9.04 -1.38
C ASP A 883 45.12 -8.52 0.01
N GLU A 884 44.41 -7.40 0.11
CA GLU A 884 44.01 -6.79 1.39
C GLU A 884 43.26 -7.74 2.33
N LYS A 885 42.42 -8.63 1.76
CA LYS A 885 41.69 -9.60 2.60
C LYS A 885 42.57 -10.62 3.31
N ASN A 886 43.78 -10.89 2.76
CA ASN A 886 44.71 -11.86 3.34
C ASN A 886 45.45 -11.29 4.55
N ASP A 887 45.60 -9.98 4.62
CA ASP A 887 46.32 -9.27 5.69
C ASP A 887 45.41 -8.79 6.82
N LYS A 888 44.09 -8.72 6.60
CA LYS A 888 43.11 -8.29 7.61
C LYS A 888 42.84 -9.39 8.64
N LYS A 889 42.98 -9.06 9.90
CA LYS A 889 42.61 -9.94 11.02
C LYS A 889 41.11 -9.87 11.33
N GLU A 890 40.48 -8.77 11.02
CA GLU A 890 39.07 -8.53 11.23
C GLU A 890 38.51 -7.69 10.08
N PHE A 891 37.35 -8.04 9.59
CA PHE A 891 36.59 -7.33 8.56
C PHE A 891 35.52 -6.49 9.24
N HIS A 892 35.50 -5.19 8.95
CA HIS A 892 34.49 -4.26 9.45
C HIS A 892 33.36 -4.11 8.46
N ILE A 893 32.16 -4.49 8.86
CA ILE A 893 30.96 -4.49 8.04
C ILE A 893 29.99 -3.44 8.61
N ALA A 894 29.42 -2.63 7.75
CA ALA A 894 28.54 -1.54 8.14
C ALA A 894 27.06 -1.89 7.98
N GLY A 895 26.26 -1.58 9.01
CA GLY A 895 24.83 -1.44 8.93
C GLY A 895 24.40 0.00 9.14
N THR A 896 23.25 0.42 8.61
CA THR A 896 22.72 1.77 8.84
C THR A 896 21.21 1.80 8.71
N ASN A 897 20.58 2.78 9.37
CA ASN A 897 19.22 3.19 9.12
C ASN A 897 19.12 4.34 8.10
N THR A 898 20.27 4.95 7.73
CA THR A 898 20.40 6.06 6.76
C THR A 898 20.81 5.49 5.39
N TRP A 899 19.92 4.78 4.75
CA TRP A 899 20.18 4.01 3.51
C TRP A 899 19.83 4.76 2.23
N ASN A 900 19.15 5.91 2.33
CA ASN A 900 18.67 6.64 1.17
C ASN A 900 19.66 7.77 0.80
N PRO A 901 20.12 7.87 -0.47
CA PRO A 901 20.96 8.96 -0.91
C PRO A 901 20.44 10.36 -0.58
N THR A 902 19.12 10.54 -0.49
CA THR A 902 18.50 11.83 -0.16
C THR A 902 18.71 12.26 1.29
N ASP A 903 19.16 11.37 2.16
CA ASP A 903 19.48 11.67 3.56
C ASP A 903 20.81 12.39 3.70
N TYR A 904 21.60 12.41 2.61
CA TYR A 904 22.92 13.02 2.56
C TYR A 904 22.89 14.33 1.75
N SER A 905 23.68 15.30 2.17
CA SER A 905 23.90 16.51 1.37
C SER A 905 24.93 16.27 0.25
N ASP A 906 24.90 17.08 -0.81
CA ASP A 906 25.88 16.99 -1.92
C ASP A 906 27.34 17.19 -1.48
N SER A 907 27.57 17.82 -0.33
CA SER A 907 28.91 18.09 0.24
C SER A 907 29.33 17.09 1.31
N GLU A 908 28.52 16.09 1.60
CA GLU A 908 28.84 15.09 2.61
C GLU A 908 29.99 14.20 2.14
N THR A 909 30.98 13.99 3.04
CA THR A 909 32.13 13.14 2.77
C THR A 909 31.99 11.76 3.40
N ASP A 910 31.23 11.64 4.51
CA ASP A 910 31.20 10.44 5.33
C ASP A 910 29.80 9.82 5.40
N LEU A 911 29.79 8.49 5.49
CA LEU A 911 28.59 7.72 5.79
C LEU A 911 28.17 7.95 7.26
N LYS A 912 26.87 8.06 7.51
CA LYS A 912 26.28 8.42 8.80
C LYS A 912 25.52 7.27 9.46
N ASP A 913 25.32 7.40 10.76
CA ASP A 913 24.50 6.51 11.59
C ASP A 913 24.87 5.04 11.42
N LEU A 914 26.18 4.77 11.27
CA LEU A 914 26.71 3.43 11.07
C LEU A 914 26.68 2.63 12.36
N VAL A 915 26.37 1.35 12.21
CA VAL A 915 26.51 0.32 13.21
C VAL A 915 27.49 -0.72 12.65
N TRP A 916 28.60 -0.98 13.36
CA TRP A 916 29.66 -1.83 12.88
C TRP A 916 29.56 -3.24 13.43
N VAL A 917 29.79 -4.20 12.54
CA VAL A 917 29.91 -5.62 12.82
C VAL A 917 31.33 -6.06 12.46
N GLY A 918 31.98 -6.78 13.33
CA GLY A 918 33.27 -7.41 13.08
C GLY A 918 33.11 -8.87 12.70
N PHE A 919 33.83 -9.28 11.66
CA PHE A 919 33.98 -10.68 11.28
C PHE A 919 35.46 -11.08 11.36
N THR A 920 35.75 -12.12 12.15
CA THR A 920 37.09 -12.65 12.36
C THR A 920 37.10 -14.12 12.01
N GLY A 921 37.66 -14.50 10.91
CA GLY A 921 37.74 -15.92 10.55
C GLY A 921 37.59 -16.17 9.07
N ASN A 922 37.45 -17.45 8.71
CA ASN A 922 37.34 -17.91 7.34
C ASN A 922 36.04 -18.69 7.09
N ASP A 923 35.20 -18.86 8.11
CA ASP A 923 33.92 -19.56 8.00
C ASP A 923 32.77 -18.63 8.42
N THR A 924 32.02 -18.19 7.42
CA THR A 924 30.89 -17.29 7.63
C THR A 924 29.68 -17.94 8.31
N ALA A 925 29.65 -19.28 8.38
CA ALA A 925 28.61 -20.03 9.08
C ALA A 925 28.91 -20.14 10.60
N ASP A 926 30.15 -19.89 11.04
CA ASP A 926 30.50 -19.89 12.44
C ASP A 926 30.08 -18.55 13.11
N ILE A 927 29.01 -18.59 13.88
CA ILE A 927 28.51 -17.42 14.63
C ILE A 927 29.54 -16.85 15.60
N GLY A 928 30.46 -17.67 16.10
CA GLY A 928 31.56 -17.25 16.97
C GLY A 928 32.58 -16.36 16.29
N SER A 929 32.60 -16.34 14.96
CA SER A 929 33.44 -15.44 14.16
C SER A 929 32.85 -14.04 14.00
N TRP A 930 31.61 -13.83 14.41
CA TRP A 930 30.88 -12.56 14.30
C TRP A 930 30.76 -11.87 15.65
N ARG A 931 30.91 -10.55 15.66
CA ARG A 931 30.68 -9.73 16.86
C ARG A 931 30.10 -8.36 16.53
N GLY A 932 29.23 -7.84 17.36
CA GLY A 932 28.81 -6.45 17.29
C GLY A 932 29.90 -5.53 17.86
N ILE A 933 30.35 -4.56 17.07
CA ILE A 933 31.35 -3.58 17.50
C ILE A 933 30.69 -2.39 18.18
N GLY A 934 29.70 -1.80 17.57
CA GLY A 934 29.01 -0.60 18.04
C GLY A 934 28.89 0.49 16.99
N THR A 935 28.76 1.75 17.44
CA THR A 935 28.56 2.90 16.55
C THR A 935 29.87 3.58 16.13
N SER A 936 31.02 3.20 16.67
CA SER A 936 32.35 3.74 16.33
C SER A 936 33.39 2.64 16.27
N LEU A 937 34.27 2.70 15.28
CA LEU A 937 35.47 1.85 15.19
C LEU A 937 36.57 2.27 16.16
N ASP A 938 36.55 3.49 16.65
CA ASP A 938 37.54 4.01 17.61
C ASP A 938 37.50 3.31 18.97
N GLU A 939 36.39 2.66 19.31
CA GLU A 939 36.24 1.87 20.54
C GLU A 939 37.10 0.58 20.55
N LEU A 940 37.70 0.22 19.42
CA LEU A 940 38.55 -0.97 19.28
C LEU A 940 40.01 -0.74 19.79
N SER A 941 40.39 0.47 20.13
CA SER A 941 41.75 0.82 20.50
C SER A 941 42.06 0.70 22.00
N HIS A 942 41.17 0.08 22.78
CA HIS A 942 41.36 -0.10 24.23
C HIS A 942 41.33 -1.55 24.69
#